data_5d24609cbca8642efdbee5f6e39ae7e3
#
_entry.id   5d24609cbca8642efdbee5f6e39ae7e3
#
_cell.length_a   1.000
_cell.length_b   1.000
_cell.length_c   1.000
_cell.angle_alpha   90.00
_cell.angle_beta   90.00
_cell.angle_gamma   90.00
#
_symmetry.space_group_name_H-M   'P 1'
#
loop_
_entity.id
_entity.type
_entity.pdbx_description
1 polymer ?
#
loop_
_entity_poly.entity_id
_entity_poly.type
_entity_poly.pdbx_seq_one_letter_code
_entity_poly.pdbx_strand_id
1 'polypeptide(L)'
;MTGPLVPFREFVLKVHSRCDLACDHCYVYEHADQSWLTRPRTISDEAISWTARRLAEHAATHALSSVTVILHGGEPLLAGPARLRRVCEELGSALNGIAELDLRIHTNGVQLSPRYLDLFDEFHVRVGISLDGDRAANDRHRRFANGRSSHPMVLRAVDLLREERYRHLDLGLLCTVDIHNDPVAVHDALAELEPPLVDFLLPHATWDDPPPRPDGSPTAYAAWLLAVFDRWTEQGRPMPVRMFASVLSSLSGGPSLTESLGLAPTDLVVIETDGTLEQVDSLKSAYEGAAATGFDVFRNTFDEVAAHPGVRARQLGLAGVSETCRRCPVVRSCGGGLYTHRYRSGHGAEGGFDNPSVYCADLAALIRGIEDRTAAATESPAVRAPDALLAAQLDLTRTLLAVLHDTLDGRGGELWDEAWRLAARVEADTPGADALDTVLAHPSTRTWLIGALEDVHAGRPLPEPAAERLGACVAAAAVRAGLDLPVPVAYRDGSLHLPTLGTAVVGGPGARGVCLVRATDDGFLVRRPDAGLAAEPGAPVCPGPELRIAREEPEGPHWLPVRTLRQAPAPVLLLDDLDPFRDAFGTPPADRLTAERAETWAHRIAGAWALLADAVPEQAAEAARTLTTVTPLTTGTAEPGRHGHGALGVGEAADGDELALAMLSAFRRAKLRALGEVTDLYALDGTWDHRTPWGSEHVPFSRLLSETFERAGLGLYDPHFLTGVPEALDMIENAAEVTVDGKQLIAAVRKEISGTRSATGRNRGRTVPPSGHPSNVLSPDRKVTFE
;
A
#
# COMPACT_ATOMS: atom_id res chain seq x y z
N MET A 1 -28.13 9.69 3.72
CA MET A 1 -26.73 9.28 3.80
C MET A 1 -26.66 8.03 4.71
N THR A 2 -26.52 6.86 4.12
CA THR A 2 -26.71 5.54 4.80
C THR A 2 -25.42 4.71 4.87
N GLY A 3 -24.25 5.35 4.94
CA GLY A 3 -23.00 4.64 5.17
C GLY A 3 -22.90 4.16 6.64
N PRO A 4 -22.06 3.14 6.94
CA PRO A 4 -21.82 2.67 8.29
C PRO A 4 -21.28 3.81 9.17
N LEU A 5 -21.53 3.73 10.47
CA LEU A 5 -21.03 4.66 11.46
C LEU A 5 -19.53 4.42 11.65
N VAL A 6 -18.71 5.47 11.59
CA VAL A 6 -17.30 5.39 11.95
C VAL A 6 -17.17 5.68 13.44
N PRO A 7 -16.73 4.72 14.28
CA PRO A 7 -16.60 4.93 15.71
C PRO A 7 -15.42 5.88 16.00
N PHE A 8 -15.55 6.64 17.08
CA PHE A 8 -14.46 7.46 17.57
C PHE A 8 -13.34 6.62 18.19
N ARG A 9 -12.11 7.02 17.94
CA ARG A 9 -10.91 6.43 18.53
C ARG A 9 -10.08 7.43 19.29
N GLU A 10 -10.24 8.74 18.99
CA GLU A 10 -9.55 9.83 19.66
C GLU A 10 -10.53 10.70 20.43
N PHE A 11 -10.21 10.99 21.67
CA PHE A 11 -11.03 11.75 22.60
C PHE A 11 -10.22 12.88 23.22
N VAL A 12 -10.56 14.12 22.87
CA VAL A 12 -9.94 15.30 23.49
C VAL A 12 -10.72 15.65 24.76
N LEU A 13 -10.12 15.44 25.92
CA LEU A 13 -10.73 15.74 27.22
C LEU A 13 -10.21 17.06 27.78
N LYS A 14 -11.06 18.08 27.79
CA LYS A 14 -10.74 19.39 28.38
C LYS A 14 -10.80 19.31 29.91
N VAL A 15 -9.66 19.33 30.55
CA VAL A 15 -9.57 19.24 32.01
C VAL A 15 -9.56 20.63 32.69
N HIS A 16 -9.18 21.67 31.94
CA HIS A 16 -9.15 23.04 32.40
C HIS A 16 -9.42 24.06 31.31
N SER A 17 -10.35 25.03 31.51
CA SER A 17 -10.81 25.92 30.44
C SER A 17 -10.09 27.28 30.41
N ARG A 18 -9.00 27.49 31.19
CA ARG A 18 -8.22 28.73 31.18
C ARG A 18 -6.75 28.44 30.93
N CYS A 19 -6.00 29.45 30.47
CA CYS A 19 -4.57 29.36 30.19
C CYS A 19 -3.82 30.43 30.95
N ASP A 20 -2.56 30.20 31.23
CA ASP A 20 -1.63 31.16 31.86
C ASP A 20 -0.83 31.98 30.83
N LEU A 21 -0.93 31.64 29.54
CA LEU A 21 -0.40 32.43 28.43
C LEU A 21 -1.51 33.25 27.75
N ALA A 22 -1.12 34.31 27.06
CA ALA A 22 -1.98 35.18 26.25
C ALA A 22 -1.45 35.19 24.81
N CYS A 23 -1.53 34.04 24.16
CA CYS A 23 -1.13 33.88 22.74
C CYS A 23 -2.17 34.53 21.84
N ASP A 24 -1.77 35.48 21.01
CA ASP A 24 -2.66 36.26 20.11
C ASP A 24 -3.17 35.47 18.88
N HIS A 25 -2.69 34.26 18.65
CA HIS A 25 -3.17 33.33 17.62
C HIS A 25 -3.98 32.14 18.18
N CYS A 26 -4.40 32.23 19.44
CA CYS A 26 -5.05 31.11 20.14
C CYS A 26 -6.47 30.89 19.65
N TYR A 27 -6.73 29.75 18.99
CA TYR A 27 -8.05 29.41 18.45
C TYR A 27 -9.12 29.22 19.52
N VAL A 28 -8.74 29.01 20.79
CA VAL A 28 -9.69 28.88 21.91
C VAL A 28 -10.17 30.23 22.41
N TYR A 29 -9.31 31.27 22.39
CA TYR A 29 -9.58 32.54 23.07
C TYR A 29 -9.76 33.73 22.15
N GLU A 30 -9.09 33.71 20.97
CA GLU A 30 -8.97 34.89 20.09
C GLU A 30 -9.83 34.79 18.81
N HIS A 31 -10.59 33.69 18.63
CA HIS A 31 -11.44 33.50 17.46
C HIS A 31 -12.94 33.69 17.76
N ALA A 32 -13.80 33.35 16.78
CA ALA A 32 -15.22 33.66 16.79
C ALA A 32 -16.00 33.04 17.95
N ASP A 33 -15.64 31.80 18.37
CA ASP A 33 -16.33 31.14 19.50
C ASP A 33 -15.80 31.62 20.85
N GLN A 34 -16.67 32.21 21.68
CA GLN A 34 -16.34 32.67 23.01
C GLN A 34 -17.04 31.85 24.11
N SER A 35 -17.49 30.65 23.80
CA SER A 35 -18.20 29.76 24.74
C SER A 35 -17.39 29.43 26.00
N TRP A 36 -16.04 29.46 25.90
CA TRP A 36 -15.14 29.24 27.02
C TRP A 36 -15.37 30.19 28.23
N LEU A 37 -15.91 31.39 27.99
CA LEU A 37 -16.18 32.38 29.05
C LEU A 37 -17.16 31.85 30.08
N THR A 38 -18.15 31.08 29.68
CA THR A 38 -19.22 30.54 30.53
C THR A 38 -18.91 29.16 31.11
N ARG A 39 -17.87 28.48 30.62
CA ARG A 39 -17.53 27.11 31.04
C ARG A 39 -16.86 27.08 32.42
N PRO A 40 -17.07 26.01 33.20
CA PRO A 40 -16.34 25.77 34.45
C PRO A 40 -14.82 25.82 34.23
N ARG A 41 -14.07 26.37 35.16
CA ARG A 41 -12.61 26.44 35.02
C ARG A 41 -11.94 25.07 34.98
N THR A 42 -12.50 24.10 35.72
CA THR A 42 -11.95 22.75 35.85
C THR A 42 -13.08 21.75 35.70
N ILE A 43 -12.85 20.65 35.04
CA ILE A 43 -13.78 19.56 34.90
C ILE A 43 -14.23 19.02 36.27
N SER A 44 -15.52 18.71 36.43
CA SER A 44 -16.08 18.16 37.66
C SER A 44 -15.78 16.63 37.77
N ASP A 45 -15.82 16.15 39.05
CA ASP A 45 -15.67 14.72 39.32
C ASP A 45 -16.77 13.90 38.65
N GLU A 46 -17.98 14.44 38.57
CA GLU A 46 -19.11 13.78 37.90
C GLU A 46 -18.86 13.65 36.38
N ALA A 47 -18.38 14.72 35.72
CA ALA A 47 -18.06 14.71 34.31
C ALA A 47 -16.91 13.72 33.99
N ILE A 48 -15.91 13.61 34.84
CA ILE A 48 -14.82 12.63 34.72
C ILE A 48 -15.39 11.21 34.74
N SER A 49 -16.19 10.88 35.77
CA SER A 49 -16.75 9.54 35.92
C SER A 49 -17.72 9.15 34.79
N TRP A 50 -18.54 10.10 34.31
CA TRP A 50 -19.40 9.85 33.15
C TRP A 50 -18.61 9.68 31.85
N THR A 51 -17.59 10.50 31.64
CA THR A 51 -16.70 10.37 30.48
C THR A 51 -16.06 8.98 30.44
N ALA A 52 -15.52 8.51 31.58
CA ALA A 52 -14.91 7.19 31.68
C ALA A 52 -15.91 6.06 31.37
N ARG A 53 -17.16 6.15 31.86
CA ARG A 53 -18.22 5.19 31.54
C ARG A 53 -18.57 5.18 30.05
N ARG A 54 -18.75 6.36 29.43
CA ARG A 54 -19.08 6.48 28.01
C ARG A 54 -17.97 5.94 27.12
N LEU A 55 -16.70 6.15 27.50
CA LEU A 55 -15.56 5.57 26.80
C LEU A 55 -15.56 4.04 26.86
N ALA A 56 -15.78 3.46 28.02
CA ALA A 56 -15.86 2.02 28.19
C ALA A 56 -17.04 1.41 27.42
N GLU A 57 -18.22 2.05 27.47
CA GLU A 57 -19.40 1.67 26.69
C GLU A 57 -19.12 1.67 25.19
N HIS A 58 -18.52 2.74 24.66
CA HIS A 58 -18.19 2.89 23.25
C HIS A 58 -17.13 1.87 22.79
N ALA A 59 -16.04 1.75 23.56
CA ALA A 59 -14.97 0.81 23.24
C ALA A 59 -15.46 -0.65 23.21
N ALA A 60 -16.31 -1.05 24.18
CA ALA A 60 -16.91 -2.37 24.21
C ALA A 60 -17.90 -2.60 23.04
N THR A 61 -18.73 -1.59 22.70
CA THR A 61 -19.73 -1.70 21.63
C THR A 61 -19.08 -1.92 20.27
N HIS A 62 -17.95 -1.25 20.02
CA HIS A 62 -17.24 -1.32 18.75
C HIS A 62 -16.03 -2.26 18.76
N ALA A 63 -15.83 -3.02 19.83
CA ALA A 63 -14.70 -3.93 20.02
C ALA A 63 -13.35 -3.25 19.70
N LEU A 64 -13.17 -2.00 20.16
CA LEU A 64 -11.94 -1.26 19.91
C LEU A 64 -10.78 -1.90 20.67
N SER A 65 -9.68 -2.17 19.98
CA SER A 65 -8.45 -2.68 20.61
C SER A 65 -7.75 -1.63 21.46
N SER A 66 -7.87 -0.34 21.06
CA SER A 66 -7.28 0.79 21.75
C SER A 66 -8.12 2.06 21.59
N VAL A 67 -8.02 2.97 22.57
CA VAL A 67 -8.56 4.33 22.52
C VAL A 67 -7.49 5.33 22.96
N THR A 68 -7.42 6.47 22.27
CA THR A 68 -6.52 7.57 22.62
C THR A 68 -7.30 8.66 23.35
N VAL A 69 -6.84 9.06 24.52
CA VAL A 69 -7.40 10.22 25.27
C VAL A 69 -6.34 11.29 25.41
N ILE A 70 -6.63 12.47 24.86
CA ILE A 70 -5.74 13.63 24.87
C ILE A 70 -6.25 14.62 25.93
N LEU A 71 -5.51 14.71 27.05
CA LEU A 71 -5.78 15.72 28.06
C LEU A 71 -5.42 17.10 27.53
N HIS A 72 -6.40 17.97 27.49
CA HIS A 72 -6.31 19.25 26.82
C HIS A 72 -7.08 20.35 27.62
N GLY A 73 -7.26 21.52 27.01
CA GLY A 73 -8.00 22.62 27.56
C GLY A 73 -7.44 23.95 27.08
N GLY A 74 -7.45 24.96 27.92
CA GLY A 74 -6.61 26.13 27.72
C GLY A 74 -5.15 25.76 28.03
N GLU A 75 -4.90 25.43 29.29
CA GLU A 75 -3.68 24.78 29.74
C GLU A 75 -4.04 23.66 30.73
N PRO A 76 -3.85 22.39 30.37
CA PRO A 76 -4.30 21.26 31.19
C PRO A 76 -3.58 21.14 32.52
N LEU A 77 -2.30 21.57 32.62
CA LEU A 77 -1.54 21.51 33.89
C LEU A 77 -2.14 22.42 34.98
N LEU A 78 -2.92 23.44 34.61
CA LEU A 78 -3.63 24.29 35.59
C LEU A 78 -4.72 23.54 36.36
N ALA A 79 -5.17 22.35 35.88
CA ALA A 79 -6.05 21.48 36.67
C ALA A 79 -5.38 20.93 37.93
N GLY A 80 -4.05 20.88 37.96
CA GLY A 80 -3.23 20.41 39.07
C GLY A 80 -3.08 18.89 39.12
N PRO A 81 -1.99 18.38 39.75
CA PRO A 81 -1.66 16.96 39.74
C PRO A 81 -2.74 16.04 40.34
N ALA A 82 -3.45 16.50 41.35
CA ALA A 82 -4.48 15.70 42.02
C ALA A 82 -5.71 15.45 41.09
N ARG A 83 -6.09 16.47 40.31
CA ARG A 83 -7.20 16.35 39.32
C ARG A 83 -6.78 15.46 38.17
N LEU A 84 -5.58 15.66 37.65
CA LEU A 84 -5.05 14.84 36.54
C LEU A 84 -4.92 13.37 36.96
N ARG A 85 -4.43 13.08 38.17
CA ARG A 85 -4.39 11.74 38.73
C ARG A 85 -5.77 11.10 38.73
N ARG A 86 -6.78 11.78 39.23
CA ARG A 86 -8.14 11.26 39.23
C ARG A 86 -8.66 10.95 37.85
N VAL A 87 -8.37 11.79 36.86
CA VAL A 87 -8.73 11.51 35.46
C VAL A 87 -8.07 10.23 34.99
N CYS A 88 -6.77 10.06 35.19
CA CYS A 88 -6.04 8.85 34.76
C CYS A 88 -6.56 7.59 35.48
N GLU A 89 -6.84 7.66 36.79
CA GLU A 89 -7.38 6.54 37.60
C GLU A 89 -8.78 6.11 37.10
N GLU A 90 -9.69 7.06 36.87
CA GLU A 90 -11.07 6.77 36.41
C GLU A 90 -11.07 6.18 34.97
N LEU A 91 -10.30 6.76 34.07
CA LEU A 91 -10.19 6.26 32.68
C LEU A 91 -9.55 4.88 32.64
N GLY A 92 -8.43 4.69 33.34
CA GLY A 92 -7.73 3.40 33.40
C GLY A 92 -8.60 2.30 34.02
N SER A 93 -9.32 2.63 35.10
CA SER A 93 -10.23 1.66 35.74
C SER A 93 -11.40 1.27 34.84
N ALA A 94 -11.99 2.22 34.12
CA ALA A 94 -13.14 1.98 33.28
C ALA A 94 -12.81 1.17 32.00
N LEU A 95 -11.62 1.35 31.45
CA LEU A 95 -11.17 0.65 30.23
C LEU A 95 -10.41 -0.65 30.50
N ASN A 96 -10.12 -0.96 31.76
CA ASN A 96 -9.38 -2.16 32.13
C ASN A 96 -10.08 -3.44 31.64
N GLY A 97 -9.38 -4.23 30.83
CA GLY A 97 -9.91 -5.44 30.22
C GLY A 97 -10.88 -5.21 29.05
N ILE A 98 -11.08 -3.96 28.60
CA ILE A 98 -11.93 -3.61 27.45
C ILE A 98 -11.07 -3.15 26.24
N ALA A 99 -10.19 -2.14 26.44
CA ALA A 99 -9.34 -1.61 25.40
C ALA A 99 -8.05 -1.06 26.02
N GLU A 100 -6.98 -1.02 25.25
CA GLU A 100 -5.74 -0.33 25.63
C GLU A 100 -5.99 1.18 25.66
N LEU A 101 -5.54 1.84 26.74
CA LEU A 101 -5.69 3.29 26.93
C LEU A 101 -4.36 3.99 26.62
N ASP A 102 -4.33 4.74 25.50
CA ASP A 102 -3.22 5.63 25.14
C ASP A 102 -3.52 7.05 25.67
N LEU A 103 -2.86 7.42 26.78
CA LEU A 103 -2.99 8.73 27.40
C LEU A 103 -1.95 9.71 26.86
N ARG A 104 -2.43 10.88 26.45
CA ARG A 104 -1.59 11.98 25.97
C ARG A 104 -1.99 13.29 26.64
N ILE A 105 -1.05 14.23 26.70
CA ILE A 105 -1.32 15.59 27.14
C ILE A 105 -0.61 16.58 26.23
N HIS A 106 -1.34 17.62 25.78
CA HIS A 106 -0.75 18.74 25.05
C HIS A 106 -0.71 19.97 25.96
N THR A 107 0.49 20.50 26.19
CA THR A 107 0.73 21.61 27.15
C THR A 107 1.63 22.68 26.53
N ASN A 108 1.50 23.91 27.05
CA ASN A 108 2.45 24.96 26.76
C ASN A 108 3.80 24.79 27.52
N GLY A 109 3.93 23.76 28.35
CA GLY A 109 5.14 23.41 29.09
C GLY A 109 5.50 24.30 30.29
N VAL A 110 4.86 25.46 30.46
CA VAL A 110 5.24 26.47 31.48
C VAL A 110 5.18 25.92 32.91
N GLN A 111 4.20 25.11 33.24
CA GLN A 111 3.95 24.53 34.56
C GLN A 111 4.59 23.15 34.75
N LEU A 112 5.21 22.57 33.70
CA LEU A 112 5.75 21.22 33.77
C LEU A 112 6.89 21.15 34.80
N SER A 113 6.85 20.12 35.65
CA SER A 113 7.79 19.92 36.73
C SER A 113 7.92 18.42 37.03
N PRO A 114 8.96 17.99 37.79
CA PRO A 114 9.12 16.58 38.18
C PRO A 114 7.84 15.98 38.80
N ARG A 115 7.10 16.78 39.57
CA ARG A 115 5.83 16.31 40.19
C ARG A 115 4.77 15.89 39.15
N TYR A 116 4.71 16.59 38.02
CA TYR A 116 3.82 16.18 36.90
C TYR A 116 4.41 15.01 36.16
N LEU A 117 5.71 15.00 35.89
CA LEU A 117 6.35 13.90 35.15
C LEU A 117 6.34 12.59 35.95
N ASP A 118 6.49 12.60 37.26
CA ASP A 118 6.30 11.42 38.12
C ASP A 118 4.86 10.85 38.02
N LEU A 119 3.86 11.74 37.96
CA LEU A 119 2.48 11.35 37.73
C LEU A 119 2.29 10.75 36.31
N PHE A 120 2.86 11.37 35.30
CA PHE A 120 2.76 10.92 33.92
C PHE A 120 3.50 9.61 33.68
N ASP A 121 4.62 9.40 34.35
CA ASP A 121 5.36 8.14 34.35
C ASP A 121 4.51 7.00 34.93
N GLU A 122 3.85 7.25 36.08
CA GLU A 122 2.97 6.28 36.74
C GLU A 122 1.79 5.80 35.82
N PHE A 123 1.23 6.74 35.04
CA PHE A 123 0.07 6.45 34.18
C PHE A 123 0.41 6.36 32.67
N HIS A 124 1.69 6.39 32.31
CA HIS A 124 2.19 6.37 30.93
C HIS A 124 1.58 7.48 30.05
N VAL A 125 1.40 8.68 30.61
CA VAL A 125 0.86 9.85 29.86
C VAL A 125 1.98 10.46 29.04
N ARG A 126 1.84 10.40 27.71
CA ARG A 126 2.81 11.01 26.79
C ARG A 126 2.58 12.51 26.65
N VAL A 127 3.66 13.29 26.61
CA VAL A 127 3.64 14.76 26.71
C VAL A 127 4.06 15.41 25.40
N GLY A 128 3.17 16.16 24.76
CA GLY A 128 3.46 17.05 23.65
C GLY A 128 3.59 18.49 24.12
N ILE A 129 4.66 19.16 23.72
CA ILE A 129 4.93 20.56 24.12
C ILE A 129 4.76 21.49 22.92
N SER A 130 4.05 22.62 23.16
CA SER A 130 3.92 23.68 22.17
C SER A 130 5.11 24.64 22.21
N LEU A 131 5.86 24.72 21.09
CA LEU A 131 7.03 25.61 20.94
C LEU A 131 7.16 26.03 19.47
N ASP A 132 7.20 27.35 19.21
CA ASP A 132 7.19 27.89 17.84
C ASP A 132 8.62 28.21 17.28
N GLY A 133 9.64 27.54 17.80
CA GLY A 133 11.03 27.70 17.35
C GLY A 133 11.93 28.36 18.38
N ASP A 134 12.86 29.21 17.92
CA ASP A 134 13.77 29.96 18.80
C ASP A 134 13.02 30.98 19.64
N ARG A 135 13.74 31.66 20.51
CA ARG A 135 13.14 32.69 21.38
C ARG A 135 12.47 33.81 20.61
N ALA A 136 13.05 34.25 19.50
CA ALA A 136 12.49 35.34 18.71
C ALA A 136 11.18 34.95 18.05
N ALA A 137 11.12 33.75 17.47
CA ALA A 137 9.92 33.17 16.87
C ALA A 137 8.83 32.91 17.92
N ASN A 138 9.18 32.21 19.00
CA ASN A 138 8.21 31.89 20.07
C ASN A 138 7.64 33.16 20.74
N ASP A 139 8.47 34.17 20.96
CA ASP A 139 8.08 35.42 21.66
C ASP A 139 7.26 36.36 20.77
N ARG A 140 7.03 36.06 19.51
CA ARG A 140 6.06 36.78 18.66
C ARG A 140 4.64 36.58 19.17
N HIS A 141 4.29 35.39 19.59
CA HIS A 141 2.93 34.96 19.90
C HIS A 141 2.78 34.40 21.32
N ARG A 142 3.71 33.54 21.82
CA ARG A 142 3.55 32.78 23.05
C ARG A 142 4.11 33.52 24.25
N ARG A 143 3.38 34.54 24.72
CA ARG A 143 3.77 35.36 25.87
C ARG A 143 2.75 35.27 26.99
N PHE A 144 3.20 35.63 28.19
CA PHE A 144 2.29 35.96 29.29
C PHE A 144 1.53 37.26 29.00
N ALA A 145 0.38 37.48 29.66
CA ALA A 145 -0.42 38.70 29.54
C ALA A 145 0.38 39.99 29.90
N ASN A 146 1.43 39.89 30.69
CA ASN A 146 2.33 40.98 30.99
C ASN A 146 3.48 41.18 30.00
N GLY A 147 3.44 40.48 28.86
CA GLY A 147 4.46 40.55 27.79
C GLY A 147 5.76 39.78 28.05
N ARG A 148 5.88 39.08 29.20
CA ARG A 148 7.07 38.26 29.49
C ARG A 148 7.11 37.04 28.54
N SER A 149 8.33 36.65 28.18
CA SER A 149 8.63 35.45 27.39
C SER A 149 8.29 34.17 28.14
N SER A 150 7.61 33.25 27.53
CA SER A 150 7.41 31.88 28.01
C SER A 150 8.60 30.95 27.66
N HIS A 151 9.35 31.24 26.61
CA HIS A 151 10.39 30.42 26.02
C HIS A 151 11.40 29.80 27.03
N PRO A 152 12.00 30.55 27.99
CA PRO A 152 12.94 29.93 28.94
C PRO A 152 12.29 28.91 29.88
N MET A 153 10.96 28.98 30.09
CA MET A 153 10.24 28.00 30.89
C MET A 153 9.90 26.75 30.08
N VAL A 154 9.55 26.95 28.83
CA VAL A 154 9.30 25.85 27.89
C VAL A 154 10.57 25.04 27.64
N LEU A 155 11.74 25.68 27.44
CA LEU A 155 13.02 24.96 27.28
C LEU A 155 13.33 24.11 28.52
N ARG A 156 13.12 24.62 29.74
CA ARG A 156 13.28 23.80 30.94
C ARG A 156 12.36 22.59 30.98
N ALA A 157 11.14 22.72 30.45
CA ALA A 157 10.20 21.61 30.36
C ALA A 157 10.70 20.55 29.37
N VAL A 158 11.24 20.96 28.21
CA VAL A 158 11.87 20.08 27.24
C VAL A 158 13.10 19.39 27.84
N ASP A 159 13.99 20.14 28.54
CA ASP A 159 15.16 19.58 29.22
C ASP A 159 14.77 18.48 30.21
N LEU A 160 13.71 18.71 31.02
CA LEU A 160 13.18 17.71 31.94
C LEU A 160 12.67 16.43 31.23
N LEU A 161 11.95 16.58 30.14
CA LEU A 161 11.48 15.41 29.32
C LEU A 161 12.63 14.64 28.70
N ARG A 162 13.76 15.28 28.40
CA ARG A 162 14.95 14.63 27.82
C ARG A 162 15.78 13.87 28.85
N GLU A 163 15.56 14.06 30.16
CA GLU A 163 16.18 13.22 31.17
C GLU A 163 15.88 11.74 30.92
N GLU A 164 16.87 10.86 31.12
CA GLU A 164 16.76 9.42 30.86
C GLU A 164 15.52 8.80 31.51
N ARG A 165 15.15 9.27 32.66
CA ARG A 165 13.98 8.83 33.43
C ARG A 165 12.65 9.10 32.72
N TYR A 166 12.51 10.24 32.01
CA TYR A 166 11.23 10.71 31.45
C TYR A 166 11.17 10.70 29.93
N ARG A 167 12.28 10.41 29.25
CA ARG A 167 12.37 10.46 27.77
C ARG A 167 11.31 9.62 27.05
N HIS A 168 10.90 8.50 27.63
CA HIS A 168 9.84 7.65 27.10
C HIS A 168 8.45 8.30 27.08
N LEU A 169 8.27 9.40 27.82
CA LEU A 169 7.02 10.19 27.84
C LEU A 169 6.99 11.26 26.74
N ASP A 170 8.12 11.56 26.09
CA ASP A 170 8.18 12.62 25.07
C ASP A 170 7.41 12.22 23.82
N LEU A 171 6.37 13.00 23.46
CA LEU A 171 5.55 12.86 22.25
C LEU A 171 6.04 13.78 21.13
N GLY A 172 6.83 14.82 21.45
CA GLY A 172 7.36 15.77 20.50
C GLY A 172 6.85 17.19 20.66
N LEU A 173 7.17 18.01 19.66
CA LEU A 173 6.89 19.44 19.65
C LEU A 173 5.80 19.80 18.63
N LEU A 174 4.91 20.74 19.02
CA LEU A 174 3.91 21.34 18.14
C LEU A 174 4.32 22.78 17.86
N CYS A 175 4.49 23.12 16.59
CA CYS A 175 4.93 24.43 16.13
C CYS A 175 3.88 25.05 15.20
N THR A 176 3.31 26.19 15.61
CA THR A 176 2.43 26.95 14.71
C THR A 176 3.27 27.75 13.72
N VAL A 177 3.00 27.61 12.44
CA VAL A 177 3.76 28.28 11.36
C VAL A 177 3.43 29.78 11.37
N ASP A 178 4.45 30.60 11.53
CA ASP A 178 4.38 32.05 11.27
C ASP A 178 5.36 32.40 10.13
N ILE A 179 4.83 32.79 8.99
CA ILE A 179 5.62 33.12 7.78
C ILE A 179 6.51 34.34 7.91
N HIS A 180 6.38 35.11 9.00
CA HIS A 180 7.32 36.21 9.31
C HIS A 180 8.60 35.73 9.98
N ASN A 181 8.64 34.49 10.46
CA ASN A 181 9.85 33.89 11.01
C ASN A 181 10.68 33.24 9.90
N ASP A 182 12.00 33.21 10.09
CA ASP A 182 12.88 32.48 9.18
C ASP A 182 12.65 30.95 9.32
N PRO A 183 12.25 30.25 8.24
CA PRO A 183 11.92 28.83 8.30
C PRO A 183 13.10 27.95 8.72
N VAL A 184 14.34 28.33 8.27
CA VAL A 184 15.55 27.57 8.60
C VAL A 184 15.94 27.75 10.06
N ALA A 185 15.85 28.98 10.58
CA ALA A 185 16.14 29.25 11.99
C ALA A 185 15.13 28.53 12.91
N VAL A 186 13.85 28.53 12.58
CA VAL A 186 12.82 27.78 13.32
C VAL A 186 13.12 26.28 13.30
N HIS A 187 13.40 25.73 12.12
CA HIS A 187 13.72 24.32 11.99
C HIS A 187 14.94 23.93 12.82
N ASP A 188 16.04 24.68 12.68
CA ASP A 188 17.31 24.38 13.35
C ASP A 188 17.16 24.46 14.86
N ALA A 189 16.43 25.47 15.38
CA ALA A 189 16.16 25.60 16.81
C ALA A 189 15.33 24.43 17.37
N LEU A 190 14.36 23.89 16.60
CA LEU A 190 13.61 22.69 17.01
C LEU A 190 14.46 21.43 16.91
N ALA A 191 15.29 21.30 15.87
CA ALA A 191 16.16 20.13 15.66
C ALA A 191 17.26 20.02 16.73
N GLU A 192 17.79 21.13 17.23
CA GLU A 192 18.76 21.16 18.35
C GLU A 192 18.20 20.54 19.64
N LEU A 193 16.87 20.52 19.79
CA LEU A 193 16.21 19.90 20.92
C LEU A 193 16.02 18.37 20.74
N GLU A 194 16.41 17.80 19.60
CA GLU A 194 16.32 16.36 19.29
C GLU A 194 14.95 15.73 19.66
N PRO A 195 13.82 16.34 19.26
CA PRO A 195 12.51 15.82 19.61
C PRO A 195 12.21 14.52 18.84
N PRO A 196 11.42 13.60 19.42
CA PRO A 196 11.00 12.39 18.72
C PRO A 196 10.07 12.69 17.53
N LEU A 197 9.43 13.88 17.50
CA LEU A 197 8.52 14.32 16.45
C LEU A 197 8.37 15.84 16.48
N VAL A 198 8.25 16.46 15.31
CA VAL A 198 7.77 17.85 15.16
C VAL A 198 6.51 17.86 14.32
N ASP A 199 5.50 18.61 14.74
CA ASP A 199 4.30 18.85 13.96
C ASP A 199 4.16 20.34 13.66
N PHE A 200 4.29 20.70 12.37
CA PHE A 200 4.05 22.06 11.90
C PHE A 200 2.56 22.23 11.60
N LEU A 201 1.94 23.18 12.29
CA LEU A 201 0.51 23.47 12.21
C LEU A 201 0.28 24.79 11.45
N LEU A 202 -0.55 24.76 10.42
CA LEU A 202 -1.00 26.00 9.79
C LEU A 202 -1.89 26.77 10.77
N PRO A 203 -1.77 28.11 10.88
CA PRO A 203 -2.66 28.91 11.71
C PRO A 203 -4.12 28.65 11.39
N HIS A 204 -4.98 28.69 12.41
CA HIS A 204 -6.42 28.64 12.18
C HIS A 204 -6.88 29.88 11.41
N ALA A 205 -7.58 29.67 10.33
CA ALA A 205 -8.06 30.73 9.44
C ALA A 205 -9.31 30.25 8.69
N THR A 206 -10.07 31.16 8.17
CA THR A 206 -11.26 30.89 7.35
C THR A 206 -11.25 31.81 6.13
N TRP A 207 -12.23 31.69 5.23
CA TRP A 207 -12.39 32.65 4.14
C TRP A 207 -12.85 34.04 4.63
N ASP A 208 -13.47 34.09 5.83
CA ASP A 208 -13.92 35.36 6.45
C ASP A 208 -12.80 36.02 7.26
N ASP A 209 -11.86 35.23 7.77
CA ASP A 209 -10.67 35.68 8.48
C ASP A 209 -9.44 34.94 7.87
N PRO A 210 -8.95 35.42 6.71
CA PRO A 210 -7.89 34.75 5.98
C PRO A 210 -6.52 34.87 6.67
N PRO A 211 -5.60 33.91 6.43
CA PRO A 211 -4.29 33.95 7.05
C PRO A 211 -3.46 35.16 6.54
N PRO A 212 -2.58 35.73 7.37
CA PRO A 212 -1.70 36.83 6.97
C PRO A 212 -0.86 36.50 5.75
N ARG A 213 -0.82 37.42 4.76
CA ARG A 213 -0.01 37.28 3.55
C ARG A 213 0.61 38.65 3.23
N PRO A 214 1.70 39.05 3.91
CA PRO A 214 2.29 40.38 3.77
C PRO A 214 2.60 40.80 2.33
N ASP A 215 3.12 39.84 1.55
CA ASP A 215 3.50 40.06 0.14
C ASP A 215 2.41 39.69 -0.87
N GLY A 216 1.20 39.36 -0.38
CA GLY A 216 0.08 38.94 -1.21
C GLY A 216 0.28 37.61 -1.95
N SER A 217 1.35 36.87 -1.66
CA SER A 217 1.63 35.57 -2.30
C SER A 217 0.60 34.52 -1.86
N PRO A 218 -0.09 33.86 -2.79
CA PRO A 218 -1.06 32.81 -2.45
C PRO A 218 -0.39 31.52 -1.93
N THR A 219 0.93 31.39 -2.05
CA THR A 219 1.72 30.22 -1.68
C THR A 219 2.80 30.52 -0.64
N ALA A 220 2.62 31.57 0.18
CA ALA A 220 3.62 31.99 1.16
C ALA A 220 3.90 30.92 2.22
N TYR A 221 2.86 30.22 2.68
CA TYR A 221 3.01 29.12 3.65
C TYR A 221 3.66 27.89 3.02
N ALA A 222 3.35 27.60 1.76
CA ALA A 222 4.03 26.53 1.04
C ALA A 222 5.52 26.82 0.86
N ALA A 223 5.88 28.06 0.48
CA ALA A 223 7.27 28.48 0.32
C ALA A 223 8.04 28.32 1.63
N TRP A 224 7.44 28.74 2.76
CA TRP A 224 8.02 28.59 4.09
C TRP A 224 8.22 27.10 4.45
N LEU A 225 7.19 26.25 4.29
CA LEU A 225 7.26 24.82 4.61
C LEU A 225 8.23 24.06 3.67
N LEU A 226 8.32 24.46 2.40
CA LEU A 226 9.28 23.86 1.47
C LEU A 226 10.72 24.22 1.81
N ALA A 227 10.98 25.43 2.32
CA ALA A 227 12.31 25.80 2.83
C ALA A 227 12.69 24.95 4.08
N VAL A 228 11.73 24.69 4.97
CA VAL A 228 11.92 23.73 6.08
C VAL A 228 12.17 22.32 5.56
N PHE A 229 11.39 21.86 4.57
CA PHE A 229 11.56 20.54 3.96
C PHE A 229 12.94 20.36 3.34
N ASP A 230 13.44 21.37 2.60
CA ASP A 230 14.76 21.36 2.01
C ASP A 230 15.84 21.26 3.09
N ARG A 231 15.77 22.11 4.13
CA ARG A 231 16.71 22.09 5.25
C ARG A 231 16.70 20.77 6.02
N TRP A 232 15.51 20.23 6.31
CA TRP A 232 15.29 18.94 6.95
C TRP A 232 15.93 17.78 6.14
N THR A 233 15.80 17.83 4.82
CA THR A 233 16.38 16.82 3.92
C THR A 233 17.91 16.95 3.84
N GLU A 234 18.44 18.19 3.76
CA GLU A 234 19.89 18.47 3.75
C GLU A 234 20.58 17.96 5.02
N GLN A 235 19.93 18.04 6.18
CA GLN A 235 20.44 17.53 7.46
C GLN A 235 20.24 16.02 7.65
N GLY A 236 19.75 15.29 6.64
CA GLY A 236 19.54 13.87 6.73
C GLY A 236 18.29 13.47 7.54
N ARG A 237 17.31 14.38 7.66
CA ARG A 237 16.03 14.15 8.37
C ARG A 237 16.24 13.86 9.85
N PRO A 238 16.76 14.82 10.64
CA PRO A 238 17.20 14.60 12.02
C PRO A 238 16.07 14.19 12.98
N MET A 239 14.82 14.52 12.67
CA MET A 239 13.63 14.12 13.43
C MET A 239 12.47 13.88 12.47
N PRO A 240 11.48 13.03 12.81
CA PRO A 240 10.22 12.94 12.08
C PRO A 240 9.47 14.29 12.06
N VAL A 241 8.92 14.67 10.89
CA VAL A 241 8.01 15.81 10.74
C VAL A 241 6.67 15.29 10.24
N ARG A 242 5.63 15.35 11.10
CA ARG A 242 4.34 14.69 10.85
C ARG A 242 3.67 15.14 9.55
N MET A 243 3.67 16.44 9.26
CA MET A 243 3.10 16.97 8.02
C MET A 243 3.83 16.43 6.79
N PHE A 244 5.16 16.40 6.79
CA PHE A 244 5.94 15.88 5.66
C PHE A 244 5.78 14.37 5.51
N ALA A 245 5.80 13.63 6.61
CA ALA A 245 5.54 12.20 6.61
C ALA A 245 4.14 11.87 6.06
N SER A 246 3.12 12.70 6.38
CA SER A 246 1.76 12.56 5.81
C SER A 246 1.71 12.76 4.32
N VAL A 247 2.40 13.79 3.80
CA VAL A 247 2.46 14.05 2.35
C VAL A 247 3.20 12.90 1.65
N LEU A 248 4.37 12.49 2.15
CA LEU A 248 5.15 11.39 1.57
C LEU A 248 4.38 10.07 1.58
N SER A 249 3.71 9.73 2.69
CA SER A 249 2.85 8.55 2.79
C SER A 249 1.74 8.57 1.75
N SER A 250 1.01 9.69 1.64
CA SER A 250 -0.11 9.80 0.71
C SER A 250 0.31 9.83 -0.76
N LEU A 251 1.48 10.38 -1.09
CA LEU A 251 2.06 10.30 -2.45
C LEU A 251 2.42 8.87 -2.85
N SER A 252 2.74 8.03 -1.86
CA SER A 252 3.01 6.59 -2.04
C SER A 252 1.76 5.71 -1.89
N GLY A 253 0.55 6.30 -1.86
CA GLY A 253 -0.73 5.55 -1.73
C GLY A 253 -1.12 5.17 -0.29
N GLY A 254 -0.31 5.54 0.72
CA GLY A 254 -0.57 5.28 2.13
C GLY A 254 -1.52 6.32 2.78
N PRO A 255 -1.89 6.13 4.06
CA PRO A 255 -2.77 7.03 4.79
C PRO A 255 -2.04 8.33 5.19
N SER A 256 -2.81 9.39 5.38
CA SER A 256 -2.34 10.59 6.10
C SER A 256 -2.18 10.30 7.59
N LEU A 257 -1.19 10.94 8.21
CA LEU A 257 -0.90 10.85 9.66
C LEU A 257 -1.43 12.06 10.43
N THR A 258 -2.16 12.98 9.77
CA THR A 258 -2.70 14.20 10.37
C THR A 258 -4.12 14.47 9.88
N GLU A 259 -4.96 15.05 10.74
CA GLU A 259 -6.33 15.50 10.41
C GLU A 259 -6.35 16.60 9.34
N SER A 260 -5.30 17.40 9.23
CA SER A 260 -5.24 18.54 8.31
C SER A 260 -5.00 18.15 6.85
N LEU A 261 -4.71 16.89 6.55
CA LEU A 261 -4.42 16.36 5.22
C LEU A 261 -5.11 15.00 5.01
N GLY A 262 -5.34 14.65 3.75
CA GLY A 262 -5.92 13.36 3.37
C GLY A 262 -7.44 13.29 3.51
N LEU A 263 -8.01 12.15 3.16
CA LEU A 263 -9.45 11.89 3.07
C LEU A 263 -9.95 10.93 4.16
N ALA A 264 -9.13 10.63 5.18
CA ALA A 264 -9.54 9.76 6.27
C ALA A 264 -10.79 10.31 6.98
N PRO A 265 -11.77 9.48 7.31
CA PRO A 265 -12.93 9.92 8.07
C PRO A 265 -12.50 10.37 9.47
N THR A 266 -13.13 11.45 9.98
CA THR A 266 -12.87 11.89 11.35
C THR A 266 -13.35 10.84 12.36
N ASP A 267 -12.52 10.53 13.34
CA ASP A 267 -12.80 9.62 14.45
C ASP A 267 -12.52 10.26 15.82
N LEU A 268 -12.52 11.61 15.85
CA LEU A 268 -12.25 12.44 17.02
C LEU A 268 -13.50 13.12 17.54
N VAL A 269 -13.65 13.20 18.87
CA VAL A 269 -14.67 13.97 19.60
C VAL A 269 -14.04 14.73 20.76
N VAL A 270 -14.58 15.91 21.06
CA VAL A 270 -14.12 16.76 22.18
C VAL A 270 -15.13 16.69 23.33
N ILE A 271 -14.62 16.53 24.56
CA ILE A 271 -15.37 16.61 25.80
C ILE A 271 -14.93 17.87 26.55
N GLU A 272 -15.83 18.81 26.74
CA GLU A 272 -15.57 20.06 27.42
C GLU A 272 -15.62 19.94 28.95
N THR A 273 -15.13 20.96 29.66
CA THR A 273 -15.05 20.97 31.13
C THR A 273 -16.40 20.87 31.85
N ASP A 274 -17.50 21.18 31.18
CA ASP A 274 -18.87 21.00 31.67
C ASP A 274 -19.51 19.66 31.25
N GLY A 275 -18.77 18.80 30.54
CA GLY A 275 -19.26 17.53 30.05
C GLY A 275 -20.01 17.60 28.74
N THR A 276 -20.14 18.77 28.08
CA THR A 276 -20.70 18.88 26.74
C THR A 276 -19.81 18.24 25.71
N LEU A 277 -20.41 17.68 24.64
CA LEU A 277 -19.74 16.98 23.56
C LEU A 277 -19.69 17.90 22.34
N GLU A 278 -18.49 18.14 21.84
CA GLU A 278 -18.23 18.95 20.65
C GLU A 278 -17.58 18.12 19.54
N GLN A 279 -17.67 18.61 18.32
CA GLN A 279 -17.14 17.92 17.14
C GLN A 279 -15.59 17.90 17.14
N VAL A 280 -14.98 19.05 16.91
CA VAL A 280 -13.53 19.28 16.91
C VAL A 280 -13.25 20.74 17.24
N ASP A 281 -12.18 20.98 17.99
CA ASP A 281 -11.84 22.32 18.50
C ASP A 281 -11.57 23.35 17.39
N SER A 282 -10.99 22.94 16.28
CA SER A 282 -10.70 23.82 15.14
C SER A 282 -11.91 24.57 14.63
N LEU A 283 -13.12 24.00 14.77
CA LEU A 283 -14.38 24.65 14.36
C LEU A 283 -14.68 25.92 15.14
N LYS A 284 -14.10 26.14 16.32
CA LYS A 284 -14.25 27.38 17.11
C LYS A 284 -13.75 28.62 16.38
N SER A 285 -12.92 28.46 15.38
CA SER A 285 -12.47 29.56 14.51
C SER A 285 -13.47 29.94 13.42
N ALA A 286 -14.50 29.12 13.15
CA ALA A 286 -15.47 29.40 12.08
C ALA A 286 -16.54 30.40 12.50
N TYR A 287 -17.32 30.09 13.56
CA TYR A 287 -18.38 30.95 14.12
C TYR A 287 -18.75 30.48 15.54
N GLU A 288 -19.44 31.31 16.29
CA GLU A 288 -19.95 31.01 17.65
C GLU A 288 -20.82 29.74 17.63
N GLY A 289 -20.40 28.71 18.40
CA GLY A 289 -21.10 27.43 18.50
C GLY A 289 -20.89 26.46 17.33
N ALA A 290 -19.96 26.71 16.41
CA ALA A 290 -19.71 25.83 15.26
C ALA A 290 -19.30 24.40 15.65
N ALA A 291 -18.60 24.23 16.77
CA ALA A 291 -18.20 22.93 17.32
C ALA A 291 -19.34 22.22 18.07
N ALA A 292 -20.36 22.93 18.53
CA ALA A 292 -21.40 22.39 19.40
C ALA A 292 -22.23 21.30 18.72
N THR A 293 -22.50 20.22 19.46
CA THR A 293 -23.39 19.14 19.01
C THR A 293 -24.76 19.18 19.68
N GLY A 294 -24.89 19.89 20.81
CA GLY A 294 -26.04 19.85 21.66
C GLY A 294 -26.13 18.64 22.59
N PHE A 295 -25.13 17.77 22.59
CA PHE A 295 -25.02 16.56 23.40
C PHE A 295 -24.11 16.76 24.62
N ASP A 296 -24.26 15.89 25.64
CA ASP A 296 -23.42 15.85 26.82
C ASP A 296 -23.17 14.39 27.27
N VAL A 297 -22.12 14.15 28.05
CA VAL A 297 -21.73 12.81 28.55
C VAL A 297 -22.76 12.23 29.53
N PHE A 298 -23.60 13.05 30.15
CA PHE A 298 -24.56 12.62 31.18
C PHE A 298 -25.78 11.93 30.56
N ARG A 299 -26.18 12.32 29.35
CA ARG A 299 -27.40 11.88 28.67
C ARG A 299 -27.15 11.09 27.42
N ASN A 300 -26.05 11.33 26.71
CA ASN A 300 -25.82 10.85 25.38
C ASN A 300 -24.65 9.86 25.29
N THR A 301 -24.72 8.93 24.36
CA THR A 301 -23.63 8.05 23.96
C THR A 301 -22.74 8.71 22.92
N PHE A 302 -21.53 8.21 22.75
CA PHE A 302 -20.66 8.68 21.65
C PHE A 302 -21.21 8.28 20.26
N ASP A 303 -22.01 7.24 20.16
CA ASP A 303 -22.65 6.84 18.89
C ASP A 303 -23.72 7.83 18.45
N GLU A 304 -24.45 8.44 19.40
CA GLU A 304 -25.38 9.54 19.08
C GLU A 304 -24.61 10.75 18.56
N VAL A 305 -23.44 11.06 19.12
CA VAL A 305 -22.56 12.14 18.62
C VAL A 305 -21.99 11.80 17.25
N ALA A 306 -21.55 10.56 17.03
CA ALA A 306 -21.04 10.11 15.74
C ALA A 306 -22.11 10.17 14.63
N ALA A 307 -23.39 10.07 14.99
CA ALA A 307 -24.53 10.26 14.08
C ALA A 307 -24.86 11.75 13.81
N HIS A 308 -24.26 12.69 14.53
CA HIS A 308 -24.49 14.13 14.31
C HIS A 308 -24.16 14.54 12.88
N PRO A 309 -25.00 15.36 12.18
CA PRO A 309 -24.78 15.71 10.79
C PRO A 309 -23.42 16.33 10.49
N GLY A 310 -22.89 17.18 11.38
CA GLY A 310 -21.58 17.80 11.22
C GLY A 310 -20.42 16.80 11.33
N VAL A 311 -20.54 15.77 12.19
CA VAL A 311 -19.58 14.67 12.28
C VAL A 311 -19.65 13.83 11.01
N ARG A 312 -20.86 13.44 10.59
CA ARG A 312 -21.08 12.65 9.36
C ARG A 312 -20.53 13.34 8.12
N ALA A 313 -20.69 14.67 8.01
CA ALA A 313 -20.13 15.43 6.88
C ALA A 313 -18.61 15.28 6.76
N ARG A 314 -17.90 15.14 7.88
CA ARG A 314 -16.44 14.95 7.93
C ARG A 314 -16.00 13.49 7.82
N GLN A 315 -16.93 12.54 7.67
CA GLN A 315 -16.68 11.12 7.47
C GLN A 315 -16.92 10.65 6.03
N LEU A 316 -17.28 11.54 5.12
CA LEU A 316 -17.67 11.23 3.74
C LEU A 316 -16.47 11.02 2.80
N GLY A 317 -15.22 11.20 3.27
CA GLY A 317 -14.05 11.10 2.42
C GLY A 317 -14.13 12.01 1.18
N LEU A 318 -13.88 11.49 -0.01
CA LEU A 318 -13.94 12.26 -1.27
C LEU A 318 -15.30 12.89 -1.54
N ALA A 319 -16.39 12.24 -1.16
CA ALA A 319 -17.74 12.79 -1.31
C ALA A 319 -18.02 14.02 -0.40
N GLY A 320 -17.24 14.18 0.66
CA GLY A 320 -17.35 15.27 1.65
C GLY A 320 -16.55 16.53 1.30
N VAL A 321 -15.87 16.59 0.15
CA VAL A 321 -15.14 17.76 -0.31
C VAL A 321 -15.87 18.45 -1.46
N SER A 322 -15.59 19.76 -1.67
CA SER A 322 -16.20 20.56 -2.74
C SER A 322 -15.93 19.98 -4.13
N GLU A 323 -16.76 20.34 -5.11
CA GLU A 323 -16.57 19.91 -6.49
C GLU A 323 -15.20 20.32 -7.06
N THR A 324 -14.73 21.52 -6.71
CA THR A 324 -13.37 21.97 -7.07
C THR A 324 -12.30 21.05 -6.51
N CYS A 325 -12.44 20.59 -5.27
CA CYS A 325 -11.51 19.66 -4.65
C CYS A 325 -11.58 18.27 -5.29
N ARG A 326 -12.77 17.76 -5.60
CA ARG A 326 -12.92 16.44 -6.27
C ARG A 326 -12.19 16.34 -7.60
N ARG A 327 -12.08 17.47 -8.32
CA ARG A 327 -11.36 17.57 -9.61
C ARG A 327 -9.87 17.89 -9.46
N CYS A 328 -9.38 18.07 -8.24
CA CYS A 328 -8.01 18.49 -7.99
C CYS A 328 -7.07 17.27 -7.99
N PRO A 329 -5.97 17.27 -8.74
CA PRO A 329 -5.05 16.13 -8.83
C PRO A 329 -4.34 15.80 -7.50
N VAL A 330 -4.30 16.73 -6.53
CA VAL A 330 -3.70 16.48 -5.21
C VAL A 330 -4.75 16.23 -4.11
N VAL A 331 -6.02 15.99 -4.45
CA VAL A 331 -7.10 15.86 -3.46
C VAL A 331 -6.87 14.74 -2.47
N ARG A 332 -6.26 13.63 -2.87
CA ARG A 332 -6.01 12.49 -1.97
C ARG A 332 -5.00 12.83 -0.88
N SER A 333 -3.95 13.53 -1.22
CA SER A 333 -2.97 14.00 -0.24
C SER A 333 -3.47 15.22 0.54
N CYS A 334 -4.22 16.14 -0.12
CA CYS A 334 -4.73 17.35 0.48
C CYS A 334 -6.00 17.14 1.32
N GLY A 335 -6.95 16.31 0.83
CA GLY A 335 -8.26 16.10 1.46
C GLY A 335 -9.13 17.35 1.55
N GLY A 336 -8.78 18.44 0.86
CA GLY A 336 -9.41 19.75 1.00
C GLY A 336 -8.92 20.54 2.23
N GLY A 337 -7.84 20.11 2.90
CA GLY A 337 -7.27 20.72 4.08
C GLY A 337 -8.14 20.59 5.34
N LEU A 338 -7.71 21.20 6.45
CA LEU A 338 -8.45 21.19 7.70
C LEU A 338 -9.86 21.73 7.50
N TYR A 339 -10.86 21.06 8.06
CA TYR A 339 -12.28 21.33 7.77
C TYR A 339 -12.68 22.78 8.05
N THR A 340 -12.20 23.39 9.15
CA THR A 340 -12.46 24.79 9.48
C THR A 340 -11.93 25.77 8.42
N HIS A 341 -10.83 25.44 7.75
CA HIS A 341 -10.23 26.28 6.70
C HIS A 341 -11.11 26.40 5.44
N ARG A 342 -12.19 25.61 5.34
CA ARG A 342 -13.16 25.64 4.24
C ARG A 342 -14.32 26.61 4.51
N TYR A 343 -14.45 27.08 5.75
CA TYR A 343 -15.60 27.88 6.16
C TYR A 343 -15.62 29.25 5.45
N ARG A 344 -16.81 29.60 4.96
CA ARG A 344 -17.17 30.93 4.43
C ARG A 344 -18.56 31.27 4.91
N SER A 345 -18.79 32.49 5.45
CA SER A 345 -20.12 32.98 5.72
C SER A 345 -20.86 33.27 4.42
N GLY A 346 -22.17 33.18 4.43
CA GLY A 346 -23.00 33.48 3.25
C GLY A 346 -24.23 32.61 3.15
N HIS A 347 -25.07 32.91 2.14
CA HIS A 347 -26.27 32.13 1.83
C HIS A 347 -26.10 31.39 0.49
N GLY A 348 -26.66 30.18 0.38
CA GLY A 348 -26.63 29.38 -0.83
C GLY A 348 -25.37 28.50 -0.96
N ALA A 349 -24.97 28.17 -2.19
CA ALA A 349 -23.91 27.23 -2.49
C ALA A 349 -22.50 27.67 -2.06
N GLU A 350 -22.28 28.93 -1.77
CA GLU A 350 -20.99 29.48 -1.35
C GLU A 350 -20.87 29.63 0.17
N GLY A 351 -21.92 29.44 0.94
CA GLY A 351 -21.91 29.49 2.40
C GLY A 351 -21.59 28.14 3.03
N GLY A 352 -20.99 28.15 4.23
CA GLY A 352 -20.66 26.95 4.98
C GLY A 352 -19.29 26.35 4.65
N PHE A 353 -19.18 25.01 4.63
CA PHE A 353 -17.91 24.27 4.53
C PHE A 353 -17.70 23.58 3.17
N ASP A 354 -18.61 23.74 2.21
CA ASP A 354 -18.48 23.16 0.87
C ASP A 354 -17.61 24.03 -0.04
N ASN A 355 -16.42 24.39 0.44
CA ASN A 355 -15.43 25.20 -0.25
C ASN A 355 -14.06 24.55 -0.21
N PRO A 356 -13.14 24.91 -1.13
CA PRO A 356 -11.72 24.64 -0.93
C PRO A 356 -11.21 25.32 0.36
N SER A 357 -10.13 24.80 0.92
CA SER A 357 -9.43 25.45 2.03
C SER A 357 -8.96 26.87 1.67
N VAL A 358 -8.96 27.80 2.61
CA VAL A 358 -8.31 29.11 2.47
C VAL A 358 -6.80 28.99 2.17
N TYR A 359 -6.18 27.84 2.51
CA TYR A 359 -4.83 27.46 2.17
C TYR A 359 -4.72 26.60 0.88
N CYS A 360 -5.75 26.55 0.04
CA CYS A 360 -5.79 25.67 -1.13
C CYS A 360 -4.54 25.78 -2.03
N ALA A 361 -4.10 27.01 -2.32
CA ALA A 361 -2.92 27.24 -3.13
C ALA A 361 -1.62 26.78 -2.44
N ASP A 362 -1.50 27.02 -1.12
CA ASP A 362 -0.36 26.56 -0.32
C ASP A 362 -0.29 25.04 -0.27
N LEU A 363 -1.39 24.36 0.07
CA LEU A 363 -1.42 22.90 0.18
C LEU A 363 -1.10 22.23 -1.16
N ALA A 364 -1.65 22.75 -2.26
CA ALA A 364 -1.33 22.23 -3.59
C ALA A 364 0.14 22.45 -3.96
N ALA A 365 0.70 23.64 -3.66
CA ALA A 365 2.10 23.95 -3.93
C ALA A 365 3.06 23.14 -3.04
N LEU A 366 2.73 22.94 -1.76
CA LEU A 366 3.50 22.12 -0.83
C LEU A 366 3.56 20.65 -1.30
N ILE A 367 2.41 20.05 -1.60
CA ILE A 367 2.33 18.65 -2.01
C ILE A 367 3.11 18.44 -3.31
N ARG A 368 2.89 19.28 -4.35
CA ARG A 368 3.65 19.21 -5.60
C ARG A 368 5.13 19.48 -5.39
N GLY A 369 5.46 20.46 -4.56
CA GLY A 369 6.86 20.80 -4.28
C GLY A 369 7.62 19.67 -3.56
N ILE A 370 6.96 18.90 -2.68
CA ILE A 370 7.53 17.70 -2.06
C ILE A 370 7.62 16.57 -3.10
N GLU A 371 6.57 16.36 -3.90
CA GLU A 371 6.55 15.38 -5.00
C GLU A 371 7.74 15.60 -5.94
N ASP A 372 7.95 16.82 -6.42
CA ASP A 372 9.04 17.18 -7.33
C ASP A 372 10.44 16.92 -6.71
N ARG A 373 10.61 17.23 -5.42
CA ARG A 373 11.88 17.04 -4.69
C ARG A 373 12.19 15.58 -4.37
N THR A 374 11.17 14.76 -4.29
CA THR A 374 11.30 13.35 -3.92
C THR A 374 11.13 12.41 -5.11
N ALA A 375 10.67 12.89 -6.25
CA ALA A 375 10.42 12.09 -7.45
C ALA A 375 11.60 11.18 -7.83
N ALA A 376 12.83 11.70 -7.76
CA ALA A 376 14.02 10.90 -8.08
C ALA A 376 14.37 9.83 -7.02
N ALA A 377 13.91 10.00 -5.77
CA ALA A 377 14.19 9.09 -4.65
C ALA A 377 13.08 8.04 -4.43
N THR A 378 11.86 8.34 -4.90
CA THR A 378 10.69 7.46 -4.73
C THR A 378 10.37 6.65 -5.97
N GLU A 379 11.03 6.91 -7.11
CA GLU A 379 10.82 6.17 -8.33
C GLU A 379 11.21 4.68 -8.17
N SER A 380 10.25 3.80 -8.33
CA SER A 380 10.48 2.35 -8.29
C SER A 380 11.39 1.92 -9.47
N PRO A 381 12.55 1.30 -9.21
CA PRO A 381 13.39 0.75 -10.26
C PRO A 381 12.63 -0.24 -11.17
N ALA A 382 11.62 -0.93 -10.62
CA ALA A 382 10.79 -1.89 -11.35
C ALA A 382 10.02 -1.26 -12.51
N VAL A 383 9.62 0.02 -12.40
CA VAL A 383 8.92 0.74 -13.48
C VAL A 383 9.87 1.06 -14.64
N ARG A 384 11.17 1.30 -14.33
CA ARG A 384 12.17 1.73 -15.33
C ARG A 384 12.87 0.59 -16.05
N ALA A 385 13.15 -0.50 -15.36
CA ALA A 385 14.00 -1.56 -15.86
C ALA A 385 13.36 -2.95 -15.72
N PRO A 386 13.26 -3.73 -16.82
CA PRO A 386 12.72 -5.08 -16.76
C PRO A 386 13.44 -6.00 -15.78
N ASP A 387 14.76 -5.88 -15.66
CA ASP A 387 15.55 -6.72 -14.75
C ASP A 387 15.26 -6.39 -13.27
N ALA A 388 15.00 -5.10 -12.96
CA ALA A 388 14.56 -4.70 -11.62
C ALA A 388 13.15 -5.20 -11.28
N LEU A 389 12.24 -5.25 -12.26
CA LEU A 389 10.93 -5.87 -12.09
C LEU A 389 11.06 -7.37 -11.80
N LEU A 390 11.91 -8.09 -12.53
CA LEU A 390 12.15 -9.51 -12.30
C LEU A 390 12.74 -9.77 -10.91
N ALA A 391 13.72 -8.98 -10.47
CA ALA A 391 14.29 -9.07 -9.13
C ALA A 391 13.22 -8.82 -8.06
N ALA A 392 12.42 -7.75 -8.17
CA ALA A 392 11.35 -7.44 -7.24
C ALA A 392 10.26 -8.55 -7.20
N GLN A 393 9.95 -9.15 -8.35
CA GLN A 393 9.02 -10.28 -8.43
C GLN A 393 9.57 -11.54 -7.74
N LEU A 394 10.87 -11.80 -7.83
CA LEU A 394 11.52 -12.90 -7.13
C LEU A 394 11.54 -12.65 -5.61
N ASP A 395 11.90 -11.44 -5.17
CA ASP A 395 11.87 -11.03 -3.75
C ASP A 395 10.46 -11.18 -3.17
N LEU A 396 9.43 -10.79 -3.91
CA LEU A 396 8.05 -11.01 -3.50
C LEU A 396 7.71 -12.50 -3.38
N THR A 397 8.19 -13.35 -4.30
CA THR A 397 7.98 -14.81 -4.22
C THR A 397 8.65 -15.39 -2.97
N ARG A 398 9.88 -14.98 -2.66
CA ARG A 398 10.61 -15.37 -1.43
C ARG A 398 9.88 -14.90 -0.18
N THR A 399 9.36 -13.68 -0.17
CA THR A 399 8.55 -13.13 0.93
C THR A 399 7.27 -13.94 1.14
N LEU A 400 6.53 -14.26 0.08
CA LEU A 400 5.32 -15.09 0.18
C LEU A 400 5.61 -16.49 0.72
N LEU A 401 6.73 -17.09 0.34
CA LEU A 401 7.17 -18.40 0.85
C LEU A 401 7.49 -18.32 2.35
N ALA A 402 8.21 -17.28 2.79
CA ALA A 402 8.50 -17.04 4.20
C ALA A 402 7.22 -16.80 5.02
N VAL A 403 6.30 -15.96 4.52
CA VAL A 403 4.99 -15.71 5.16
C VAL A 403 4.18 -16.99 5.27
N LEU A 404 4.18 -17.84 4.25
CA LEU A 404 3.51 -19.14 4.32
C LEU A 404 4.11 -20.03 5.40
N HIS A 405 5.45 -20.12 5.48
CA HIS A 405 6.13 -20.90 6.51
C HIS A 405 5.79 -20.42 7.92
N ASP A 406 5.88 -19.10 8.16
CA ASP A 406 5.56 -18.50 9.46
C ASP A 406 4.08 -18.69 9.84
N THR A 407 3.17 -18.52 8.86
CA THR A 407 1.72 -18.70 9.09
C THR A 407 1.37 -20.17 9.40
N LEU A 408 2.11 -21.13 8.86
CA LEU A 408 1.91 -22.54 9.15
C LEU A 408 2.28 -22.90 10.58
N ASP A 409 3.25 -22.24 11.20
CA ASP A 409 3.65 -22.44 12.60
C ASP A 409 3.74 -23.93 12.99
N GLY A 410 4.56 -24.70 12.24
CA GLY A 410 4.74 -26.16 12.43
C GLY A 410 3.60 -27.05 11.90
N ARG A 411 2.50 -26.48 11.38
CA ARG A 411 1.37 -27.24 10.81
C ARG A 411 1.63 -27.77 9.38
N GLY A 412 2.79 -27.45 8.78
CA GLY A 412 3.18 -27.93 7.45
C GLY A 412 3.55 -29.43 7.41
N GLY A 413 3.81 -30.03 8.57
CA GLY A 413 4.20 -31.43 8.72
C GLY A 413 5.69 -31.69 8.48
N GLU A 414 6.13 -32.94 8.79
CA GLU A 414 7.54 -33.32 8.79
C GLU A 414 8.25 -33.12 7.43
N LEU A 415 7.56 -33.36 6.31
CA LEU A 415 8.12 -33.16 4.97
C LEU A 415 8.35 -31.66 4.66
N TRP A 416 7.46 -30.78 5.11
CA TRP A 416 7.62 -29.34 4.97
C TRP A 416 8.82 -28.84 5.78
N ASP A 417 8.92 -29.25 7.04
CA ASP A 417 10.00 -28.83 7.93
C ASP A 417 11.37 -29.32 7.45
N GLU A 418 11.43 -30.57 6.93
CA GLU A 418 12.64 -31.08 6.31
C GLU A 418 13.00 -30.31 5.04
N ALA A 419 12.04 -30.06 4.17
CA ALA A 419 12.25 -29.29 2.95
C ALA A 419 12.75 -27.87 3.25
N TRP A 420 12.17 -27.20 4.28
CA TRP A 420 12.62 -25.88 4.73
C TRP A 420 14.08 -25.86 5.18
N ARG A 421 14.46 -26.85 6.01
CA ARG A 421 15.86 -27.01 6.45
C ARG A 421 16.81 -27.28 5.28
N LEU A 422 16.39 -28.09 4.31
CA LEU A 422 17.18 -28.38 3.12
C LEU A 422 17.26 -27.18 2.16
N ALA A 423 16.20 -26.36 2.05
CA ALA A 423 16.24 -25.11 1.29
C ALA A 423 17.35 -24.17 1.79
N ALA A 424 17.46 -24.00 3.12
CA ALA A 424 18.54 -23.20 3.71
C ALA A 424 19.96 -23.76 3.39
N ARG A 425 20.10 -25.09 3.28
CA ARG A 425 21.36 -25.71 2.88
C ARG A 425 21.66 -25.51 1.39
N VAL A 426 20.66 -25.57 0.53
CA VAL A 426 20.81 -25.27 -0.91
C VAL A 426 21.21 -23.82 -1.10
N GLU A 427 20.58 -22.90 -0.35
CA GLU A 427 20.85 -21.47 -0.42
C GLU A 427 22.25 -21.06 0.10
N ALA A 428 22.81 -21.83 1.01
CA ALA A 428 24.17 -21.59 1.53
C ALA A 428 25.27 -21.82 0.48
N ASP A 429 24.98 -22.50 -0.63
CA ASP A 429 25.85 -22.74 -1.77
C ASP A 429 25.49 -21.81 -2.92
N THR A 430 26.48 -21.09 -3.51
CA THR A 430 26.16 -20.09 -4.55
C THR A 430 25.45 -20.66 -5.78
N PRO A 431 25.93 -21.76 -6.42
CA PRO A 431 25.16 -22.44 -7.46
C PRO A 431 23.80 -22.94 -7.01
N GLY A 432 23.66 -23.32 -5.73
CA GLY A 432 22.42 -23.76 -5.12
C GLY A 432 21.42 -22.61 -5.03
N ALA A 433 21.86 -21.45 -4.56
CA ALA A 433 21.04 -20.24 -4.46
C ALA A 433 20.51 -19.81 -5.83
N ASP A 434 21.37 -19.74 -6.86
CA ASP A 434 20.98 -19.39 -8.23
C ASP A 434 19.98 -20.41 -8.82
N ALA A 435 20.16 -21.68 -8.53
CA ALA A 435 19.25 -22.74 -8.97
C ALA A 435 17.90 -22.65 -8.24
N LEU A 436 17.91 -22.33 -6.93
CA LEU A 436 16.69 -22.13 -6.16
C LEU A 436 15.91 -20.91 -6.67
N ASP A 437 16.58 -19.80 -6.96
CA ASP A 437 15.98 -18.62 -7.58
C ASP A 437 15.34 -18.94 -8.92
N THR A 438 16.01 -19.75 -9.76
CA THR A 438 15.44 -20.19 -11.04
C THR A 438 14.13 -20.98 -10.85
N VAL A 439 14.05 -21.84 -9.84
CA VAL A 439 12.84 -22.62 -9.52
C VAL A 439 11.75 -21.73 -8.90
N LEU A 440 12.12 -20.84 -7.98
CA LEU A 440 11.18 -19.92 -7.34
C LEU A 440 10.62 -18.87 -8.31
N ALA A 441 11.41 -18.42 -9.27
CA ALA A 441 10.96 -17.51 -10.32
C ALA A 441 10.00 -18.18 -11.35
N HIS A 442 9.85 -19.51 -11.32
CA HIS A 442 8.93 -20.20 -12.21
C HIS A 442 7.47 -19.78 -11.92
N PRO A 443 6.67 -19.42 -12.93
CA PRO A 443 5.34 -18.83 -12.72
C PRO A 443 4.38 -19.71 -11.90
N SER A 444 4.45 -21.03 -12.02
CA SER A 444 3.62 -21.95 -11.22
C SER A 444 3.91 -21.90 -9.72
N THR A 445 5.10 -21.43 -9.32
CA THR A 445 5.46 -21.25 -7.91
C THR A 445 4.62 -20.17 -7.26
N ARG A 446 4.38 -19.05 -7.96
CA ARG A 446 3.51 -17.98 -7.47
C ARG A 446 2.06 -18.44 -7.33
N THR A 447 1.54 -19.17 -8.31
CA THR A 447 0.18 -19.74 -8.28
C THR A 447 0.01 -20.68 -7.07
N TRP A 448 0.99 -21.55 -6.85
CA TRP A 448 1.01 -22.41 -5.67
C TRP A 448 0.99 -21.63 -4.34
N LEU A 449 1.90 -20.66 -4.17
CA LEU A 449 2.04 -19.89 -2.93
C LEU A 449 0.78 -19.09 -2.59
N ILE A 450 0.19 -18.42 -3.59
CA ILE A 450 -1.04 -17.63 -3.38
C ILE A 450 -2.20 -18.55 -2.99
N GLY A 451 -2.42 -19.64 -3.72
CA GLY A 451 -3.48 -20.60 -3.37
C GLY A 451 -3.30 -21.21 -1.99
N ALA A 452 -2.05 -21.53 -1.60
CA ALA A 452 -1.75 -22.03 -0.27
C ALA A 452 -2.02 -21.00 0.84
N LEU A 453 -1.63 -19.75 0.63
CA LEU A 453 -1.90 -18.65 1.57
C LEU A 453 -3.39 -18.35 1.68
N GLU A 454 -4.15 -18.35 0.58
CA GLU A 454 -5.60 -18.19 0.60
C GLU A 454 -6.30 -19.29 1.42
N ASP A 455 -5.86 -20.55 1.28
CA ASP A 455 -6.40 -21.65 2.10
C ASP A 455 -6.13 -21.45 3.58
N VAL A 456 -4.88 -21.13 3.95
CA VAL A 456 -4.49 -20.96 5.36
C VAL A 456 -5.17 -19.74 5.98
N HIS A 457 -5.25 -18.59 5.29
CA HIS A 457 -5.94 -17.40 5.78
C HIS A 457 -7.46 -17.58 5.92
N ALA A 458 -8.05 -18.42 5.06
CA ALA A 458 -9.46 -18.80 5.18
C ALA A 458 -9.71 -19.85 6.29
N GLY A 459 -8.70 -20.21 7.08
CA GLY A 459 -8.79 -21.23 8.13
C GLY A 459 -8.94 -22.65 7.60
N ARG A 460 -8.69 -22.88 6.31
CA ARG A 460 -8.70 -24.22 5.71
C ARG A 460 -7.35 -24.91 5.95
N PRO A 461 -7.32 -26.22 6.11
CA PRO A 461 -6.06 -26.95 6.16
C PRO A 461 -5.33 -26.83 4.82
N LEU A 462 -4.00 -26.68 4.88
CA LEU A 462 -3.19 -26.69 3.66
C LEU A 462 -3.39 -28.01 2.91
N PRO A 463 -3.80 -27.99 1.63
CA PRO A 463 -3.94 -29.22 0.85
C PRO A 463 -2.61 -29.97 0.78
N GLU A 464 -2.64 -31.30 0.90
CA GLU A 464 -1.43 -32.12 0.86
C GLU A 464 -0.52 -31.83 -0.37
N PRO A 465 -1.05 -31.67 -1.62
CA PRO A 465 -0.20 -31.32 -2.76
C PRO A 465 0.55 -29.99 -2.58
N ALA A 466 -0.09 -29.01 -1.93
CA ALA A 466 0.53 -27.71 -1.65
C ALA A 466 1.60 -27.83 -0.54
N ALA A 467 1.36 -28.64 0.50
CA ALA A 467 2.33 -28.88 1.57
C ALA A 467 3.59 -29.64 1.06
N GLU A 468 3.44 -30.51 0.08
CA GLU A 468 4.51 -31.32 -0.50
C GLU A 468 5.36 -30.59 -1.55
N ARG A 469 4.88 -29.47 -2.07
CA ARG A 469 5.51 -28.73 -3.18
C ARG A 469 6.90 -28.20 -2.86
N LEU A 470 7.13 -27.75 -1.63
CA LEU A 470 8.44 -27.19 -1.22
C LEU A 470 9.57 -28.20 -1.40
N GLY A 471 9.36 -29.48 -1.03
CA GLY A 471 10.35 -30.55 -1.23
C GLY A 471 10.69 -30.75 -2.70
N ALA A 472 9.70 -30.67 -3.59
CA ALA A 472 9.94 -30.76 -5.04
C ALA A 472 10.73 -29.57 -5.58
N CYS A 473 10.50 -28.35 -5.11
CA CYS A 473 11.25 -27.16 -5.47
C CYS A 473 12.72 -27.27 -5.03
N VAL A 474 12.96 -27.69 -3.79
CA VAL A 474 14.32 -27.89 -3.23
C VAL A 474 15.07 -28.97 -3.97
N ALA A 475 14.40 -30.09 -4.28
CA ALA A 475 15.00 -31.18 -5.07
C ALA A 475 15.37 -30.72 -6.49
N ALA A 476 14.48 -29.98 -7.15
CA ALA A 476 14.77 -29.44 -8.47
C ALA A 476 15.96 -28.47 -8.46
N ALA A 477 16.06 -27.62 -7.44
CA ALA A 477 17.21 -26.72 -7.25
C ALA A 477 18.51 -27.48 -6.99
N ALA A 478 18.49 -28.48 -6.09
CA ALA A 478 19.65 -29.30 -5.80
C ALA A 478 20.15 -30.07 -7.04
N VAL A 479 19.23 -30.62 -7.85
CA VAL A 479 19.56 -31.30 -9.12
C VAL A 479 20.18 -30.32 -10.13
N ARG A 480 19.61 -29.13 -10.29
CA ARG A 480 20.15 -28.10 -11.19
C ARG A 480 21.55 -27.63 -10.81
N ALA A 481 21.77 -27.46 -9.52
CA ALA A 481 23.08 -27.08 -8.99
C ALA A 481 24.11 -28.24 -8.95
N GLY A 482 23.67 -29.48 -9.18
CA GLY A 482 24.55 -30.68 -9.05
C GLY A 482 24.96 -30.98 -7.60
N LEU A 483 24.16 -30.53 -6.62
CA LEU A 483 24.45 -30.72 -5.20
C LEU A 483 24.13 -32.16 -4.76
N ASP A 484 25.09 -32.82 -4.18
CA ASP A 484 24.92 -34.15 -3.59
C ASP A 484 24.13 -34.07 -2.26
N LEU A 485 22.83 -33.75 -2.41
CA LEU A 485 21.92 -33.58 -1.30
C LEU A 485 20.68 -34.46 -1.53
N PRO A 486 20.45 -35.50 -0.70
CA PRO A 486 19.25 -36.31 -0.80
C PRO A 486 18.07 -35.52 -0.24
N VAL A 487 17.06 -35.22 -1.10
CA VAL A 487 15.85 -34.47 -0.75
C VAL A 487 14.66 -35.43 -0.78
N PRO A 488 13.88 -35.54 0.31
CA PRO A 488 12.63 -36.31 0.31
C PRO A 488 11.55 -35.53 -0.44
N VAL A 489 10.92 -36.17 -1.44
CA VAL A 489 9.88 -35.61 -2.27
C VAL A 489 8.69 -36.56 -2.31
N ALA A 490 7.50 -36.06 -2.01
CA ALA A 490 6.28 -36.84 -2.13
C ALA A 490 5.92 -37.10 -3.60
N TYR A 491 5.33 -38.28 -3.87
CA TYR A 491 4.74 -38.62 -5.15
C TYR A 491 3.27 -39.04 -5.00
N ARG A 492 2.45 -38.74 -6.03
CA ARG A 492 1.02 -39.02 -6.10
C ARG A 492 0.62 -39.62 -7.42
N ASP A 493 -0.33 -40.54 -7.39
CA ASP A 493 -0.80 -41.26 -8.57
C ASP A 493 0.37 -41.84 -9.40
N GLY A 494 1.40 -42.34 -8.69
CA GLY A 494 2.59 -42.88 -9.27
C GLY A 494 3.54 -41.84 -9.90
N SER A 495 3.26 -40.54 -9.78
CA SER A 495 4.00 -39.46 -10.42
C SER A 495 4.68 -38.54 -9.39
N LEU A 496 5.95 -38.20 -9.63
CA LEU A 496 6.76 -37.27 -8.89
C LEU A 496 7.14 -36.13 -9.83
N HIS A 497 6.58 -34.94 -9.59
CA HIS A 497 6.85 -33.75 -10.40
C HIS A 497 7.98 -32.92 -9.77
N LEU A 498 9.01 -32.60 -10.55
CA LEU A 498 10.10 -31.69 -10.23
C LEU A 498 9.94 -30.41 -11.06
N PRO A 499 9.64 -29.25 -10.45
CA PRO A 499 9.45 -28.00 -11.19
C PRO A 499 10.60 -27.68 -12.11
N THR A 500 10.31 -27.21 -13.31
CA THR A 500 11.28 -26.86 -14.35
C THR A 500 12.10 -28.02 -14.94
N LEU A 501 12.02 -29.23 -14.38
CA LEU A 501 12.72 -30.41 -14.86
C LEU A 501 11.79 -31.38 -15.58
N GLY A 502 10.73 -31.84 -14.90
CA GLY A 502 9.82 -32.83 -15.48
C GLY A 502 9.13 -33.70 -14.43
N THR A 503 8.49 -34.78 -14.89
CA THR A 503 7.75 -35.71 -14.05
C THR A 503 8.34 -37.12 -14.19
N ALA A 504 8.78 -37.68 -13.05
CA ALA A 504 9.20 -39.09 -12.97
C ALA A 504 7.99 -39.98 -12.67
N VAL A 505 7.82 -41.06 -13.42
CA VAL A 505 6.81 -42.09 -13.17
C VAL A 505 7.46 -43.17 -12.30
N VAL A 506 7.07 -43.18 -11.01
CA VAL A 506 7.68 -44.00 -9.96
C VAL A 506 6.72 -45.07 -9.42
N GLY A 507 5.48 -45.09 -9.87
CA GLY A 507 4.47 -46.06 -9.45
C GLY A 507 3.29 -46.15 -10.39
N GLY A 508 2.33 -47.03 -10.10
CA GLY A 508 1.06 -47.11 -10.84
C GLY A 508 0.02 -46.06 -10.36
N PRO A 509 -1.12 -45.97 -11.08
CA PRO A 509 -2.22 -45.10 -10.67
C PRO A 509 -2.66 -45.36 -9.22
N GLY A 510 -2.94 -44.28 -8.48
CA GLY A 510 -3.29 -44.35 -7.06
C GLY A 510 -2.13 -44.55 -6.08
N ALA A 511 -0.91 -44.85 -6.58
CA ALA A 511 0.25 -45.02 -5.68
C ALA A 511 0.71 -43.67 -5.11
N ARG A 512 1.00 -43.67 -3.79
CA ARG A 512 1.48 -42.50 -3.04
C ARG A 512 2.66 -42.89 -2.14
N GLY A 513 3.53 -41.95 -1.85
CA GLY A 513 4.66 -42.16 -0.93
C GLY A 513 5.70 -41.07 -1.07
N VAL A 514 6.89 -41.35 -0.56
CA VAL A 514 8.02 -40.43 -0.58
C VAL A 514 9.21 -41.10 -1.32
N CYS A 515 9.83 -40.36 -2.21
CA CYS A 515 11.08 -40.73 -2.86
C CYS A 515 12.21 -39.83 -2.38
N LEU A 516 13.45 -40.33 -2.38
CA LEU A 516 14.64 -39.52 -2.24
C LEU A 516 15.16 -39.14 -3.63
N VAL A 517 15.28 -37.85 -3.89
CA VAL A 517 15.89 -37.31 -5.11
C VAL A 517 17.26 -36.81 -4.78
N ARG A 518 18.26 -37.17 -5.59
CA ARG A 518 19.67 -36.82 -5.37
C ARG A 518 20.35 -36.54 -6.70
N ALA A 519 21.08 -35.43 -6.79
CA ALA A 519 21.92 -35.16 -7.97
C ALA A 519 23.06 -36.18 -8.12
N THR A 520 23.46 -36.42 -9.37
CA THR A 520 24.62 -37.23 -9.77
C THR A 520 25.41 -36.46 -10.83
N ASP A 521 26.63 -36.89 -11.15
CA ASP A 521 27.50 -36.20 -12.11
C ASP A 521 26.86 -36.06 -13.50
N ASP A 522 26.03 -37.01 -13.91
CA ASP A 522 25.40 -37.13 -15.23
C ASP A 522 23.90 -36.86 -15.25
N GLY A 523 23.28 -36.52 -14.08
CA GLY A 523 21.86 -36.31 -13.98
C GLY A 523 21.35 -36.34 -12.54
N PHE A 524 20.37 -37.20 -12.23
CA PHE A 524 19.90 -37.43 -10.88
C PHE A 524 19.27 -38.82 -10.70
N LEU A 525 19.15 -39.20 -9.43
CA LEU A 525 18.60 -40.46 -8.98
C LEU A 525 17.31 -40.23 -8.21
N VAL A 526 16.27 -41.01 -8.54
CA VAL A 526 15.03 -41.08 -7.75
C VAL A 526 14.94 -42.46 -7.11
N ARG A 527 14.99 -42.52 -5.76
CA ARG A 527 14.99 -43.78 -5.01
C ARG A 527 13.75 -43.88 -4.13
N ARG A 528 13.05 -45.02 -4.17
CA ARG A 528 11.94 -45.35 -3.28
C ARG A 528 12.46 -46.14 -2.07
N PRO A 529 12.31 -45.66 -0.84
CA PRO A 529 12.79 -46.38 0.35
C PRO A 529 12.02 -47.70 0.62
N ASP A 530 10.75 -47.82 0.17
CA ASP A 530 9.82 -48.92 0.54
C ASP A 530 9.70 -50.00 -0.55
N ALA A 531 10.61 -50.11 -1.48
CA ALA A 531 10.54 -51.07 -2.59
C ALA A 531 10.71 -52.56 -2.19
N GLY A 532 10.37 -52.91 -0.94
CA GLY A 532 10.41 -54.29 -0.43
C GLY A 532 9.06 -55.03 -0.42
N LEU A 533 7.94 -54.37 -0.79
CA LEU A 533 6.61 -55.03 -0.82
C LEU A 533 6.20 -55.28 -2.29
N ALA A 534 5.85 -56.55 -2.55
CA ALA A 534 5.55 -57.12 -3.87
C ALA A 534 4.42 -56.32 -4.59
N ALA A 535 4.63 -55.99 -5.85
CA ALA A 535 3.62 -55.49 -6.75
C ALA A 535 2.49 -56.49 -6.98
N GLU A 536 1.23 -56.06 -6.92
CA GLU A 536 0.10 -56.91 -7.33
C GLU A 536 0.23 -57.34 -8.79
N PRO A 537 -0.18 -58.57 -9.14
CA PRO A 537 -0.09 -59.11 -10.50
C PRO A 537 -0.98 -58.28 -11.46
N GLY A 538 -0.40 -57.60 -12.40
CA GLY A 538 -1.13 -56.82 -13.42
C GLY A 538 -0.94 -55.31 -13.40
N ALA A 539 -0.23 -54.76 -12.41
CA ALA A 539 0.19 -53.37 -12.40
C ALA A 539 1.28 -53.12 -13.44
N PRO A 540 1.34 -51.92 -14.10
CA PRO A 540 2.45 -51.57 -14.97
C PRO A 540 3.75 -51.71 -14.21
N VAL A 541 4.73 -52.37 -14.82
CA VAL A 541 6.04 -52.69 -14.27
C VAL A 541 6.69 -51.38 -13.80
N CYS A 542 6.68 -51.12 -12.50
CA CYS A 542 7.46 -50.05 -11.92
C CYS A 542 8.95 -50.30 -12.17
N PRO A 543 9.73 -49.28 -12.51
CA PRO A 543 11.19 -49.41 -12.51
C PRO A 543 11.60 -49.85 -11.11
N GLY A 544 12.70 -50.63 -10.98
CA GLY A 544 13.20 -51.13 -9.69
C GLY A 544 13.29 -50.04 -8.62
N PRO A 545 13.86 -50.30 -7.44
CA PRO A 545 13.90 -49.37 -6.31
C PRO A 545 14.58 -48.03 -6.61
N GLU A 546 15.30 -47.95 -7.72
CA GLU A 546 16.02 -46.75 -8.19
C GLU A 546 15.75 -46.48 -9.67
N LEU A 547 15.41 -45.22 -9.96
CA LEU A 547 15.31 -44.67 -11.31
C LEU A 547 16.40 -43.65 -11.53
N ARG A 548 17.30 -43.89 -12.50
CA ARG A 548 18.34 -42.94 -12.93
C ARG A 548 17.82 -42.17 -14.16
N ILE A 549 17.94 -40.84 -14.09
CA ILE A 549 17.56 -39.94 -15.16
C ILE A 549 18.79 -39.12 -15.54
N ALA A 550 19.21 -39.25 -16.78
CA ALA A 550 20.32 -38.46 -17.29
C ALA A 550 19.88 -36.98 -17.50
N ARG A 551 20.86 -36.06 -17.52
CA ARG A 551 20.58 -34.61 -17.65
C ARG A 551 19.79 -34.27 -18.92
N GLU A 552 19.97 -34.96 -20.00
CA GLU A 552 19.27 -34.83 -21.27
C GLU A 552 18.44 -36.09 -21.60
N GLU A 553 17.91 -36.75 -20.56
CA GLU A 553 17.09 -37.96 -20.76
C GLU A 553 15.90 -37.65 -21.65
N PRO A 554 15.71 -38.36 -22.77
CA PRO A 554 14.56 -38.16 -23.64
C PRO A 554 13.25 -38.61 -22.97
N GLU A 555 12.13 -38.14 -23.51
CA GLU A 555 10.81 -38.58 -23.05
C GLU A 555 10.65 -40.09 -23.20
N GLY A 556 10.21 -40.74 -22.15
CA GLY A 556 10.03 -42.18 -22.10
C GLY A 556 8.99 -42.62 -21.06
N PRO A 557 8.79 -43.92 -20.89
CA PRO A 557 7.73 -44.45 -20.02
C PRO A 557 7.90 -44.09 -18.53
N HIS A 558 9.11 -43.69 -18.13
CA HIS A 558 9.42 -43.38 -16.72
C HIS A 558 9.84 -41.92 -16.47
N TRP A 559 10.03 -41.15 -17.55
CA TRP A 559 10.41 -39.76 -17.48
C TRP A 559 9.72 -38.90 -18.53
N LEU A 560 9.06 -37.86 -18.07
CA LEU A 560 8.42 -36.85 -18.91
C LEU A 560 9.13 -35.51 -18.66
N PRO A 561 10.11 -35.11 -19.46
CA PRO A 561 10.80 -33.83 -19.29
C PRO A 561 9.89 -32.65 -19.58
N VAL A 562 10.11 -31.52 -18.90
CA VAL A 562 9.58 -30.22 -19.38
C VAL A 562 10.26 -29.92 -20.71
N ARG A 563 9.45 -29.75 -21.75
CA ARG A 563 9.96 -29.49 -23.11
C ARG A 563 10.45 -28.06 -23.21
N THR A 564 11.48 -27.87 -24.03
CA THR A 564 12.02 -26.54 -24.32
C THR A 564 11.76 -26.19 -25.78
N LEU A 565 11.10 -25.06 -26.00
CA LEU A 565 10.89 -24.49 -27.34
C LEU A 565 12.15 -23.72 -27.74
N ARG A 566 12.88 -24.20 -28.78
CA ARG A 566 14.17 -23.61 -29.22
C ARG A 566 14.12 -23.18 -30.68
N GLN A 567 12.98 -22.69 -31.15
CA GLN A 567 12.76 -22.29 -32.53
C GLN A 567 13.06 -20.79 -32.72
N ALA A 568 14.16 -20.48 -33.43
CA ALA A 568 14.47 -19.08 -33.75
C ALA A 568 13.41 -18.45 -34.64
N PRO A 569 13.07 -17.14 -34.49
CA PRO A 569 13.72 -16.15 -33.66
C PRO A 569 13.12 -16.02 -32.25
N ALA A 570 12.20 -16.91 -31.83
CA ALA A 570 11.66 -16.87 -30.47
C ALA A 570 12.76 -17.13 -29.42
N PRO A 571 12.64 -16.58 -28.20
CA PRO A 571 13.54 -16.94 -27.11
C PRO A 571 13.36 -18.40 -26.72
N VAL A 572 14.28 -18.90 -25.92
CA VAL A 572 14.16 -20.26 -25.37
C VAL A 572 13.08 -20.23 -24.28
N LEU A 573 11.97 -20.93 -24.49
CA LEU A 573 10.83 -20.99 -23.60
C LEU A 573 10.59 -22.41 -23.10
N LEU A 574 10.20 -22.55 -21.84
CA LEU A 574 9.67 -23.82 -21.33
C LEU A 574 8.23 -24.01 -21.83
N LEU A 575 7.93 -25.19 -22.39
CA LEU A 575 6.55 -25.60 -22.65
C LEU A 575 6.04 -26.35 -21.41
N ASP A 576 5.28 -25.65 -20.57
CA ASP A 576 4.78 -26.24 -19.33
C ASP A 576 3.38 -26.83 -19.53
N ASP A 577 3.35 -28.10 -19.83
CA ASP A 577 2.18 -28.95 -19.94
C ASP A 577 2.13 -30.03 -18.84
N LEU A 578 2.98 -29.92 -17.80
CA LEU A 578 3.14 -30.93 -16.74
C LEU A 578 2.92 -30.42 -15.32
N ASP A 579 3.27 -29.16 -15.00
CA ASP A 579 3.22 -28.68 -13.63
C ASP A 579 1.79 -28.72 -13.06
N PRO A 580 1.55 -29.35 -11.90
CA PRO A 580 0.22 -29.45 -11.32
C PRO A 580 -0.37 -28.09 -10.91
N PHE A 581 0.46 -27.03 -10.74
CA PHE A 581 0.04 -25.66 -10.41
C PHE A 581 0.06 -24.70 -11.61
N ARG A 582 0.07 -25.22 -12.83
CA ARG A 582 0.09 -24.43 -14.07
C ARG A 582 -1.27 -23.77 -14.40
N ASP A 583 -2.34 -24.12 -13.70
CA ASP A 583 -3.67 -23.53 -13.91
C ASP A 583 -3.73 -22.11 -13.33
N ALA A 584 -3.09 -21.19 -14.02
CA ALA A 584 -2.98 -19.78 -13.67
C ALA A 584 -3.67 -18.85 -14.70
N PHE A 585 -4.58 -19.36 -15.51
CA PHE A 585 -5.19 -18.63 -16.62
C PHE A 585 -6.72 -18.58 -16.48
N GLY A 586 -7.38 -17.78 -17.31
CA GLY A 586 -8.84 -17.75 -17.40
C GLY A 586 -9.39 -19.01 -18.08
N THR A 587 -8.61 -19.52 -19.06
CA THR A 587 -8.91 -20.76 -19.79
C THR A 587 -8.14 -21.93 -19.17
N PRO A 588 -8.74 -23.12 -19.00
CA PRO A 588 -8.04 -24.28 -18.46
C PRO A 588 -6.84 -24.68 -19.31
N PRO A 589 -5.71 -25.13 -18.69
CA PRO A 589 -4.58 -25.63 -19.40
C PRO A 589 -4.92 -26.95 -20.12
N ALA A 590 -4.31 -27.14 -21.29
CA ALA A 590 -4.44 -28.39 -22.04
C ALA A 590 -3.69 -29.54 -21.36
N ASP A 591 -4.09 -30.78 -21.68
CA ASP A 591 -3.32 -31.96 -21.33
C ASP A 591 -1.96 -31.95 -22.05
N ARG A 592 -1.03 -32.81 -21.59
CA ARG A 592 0.27 -32.94 -22.24
C ARG A 592 0.15 -33.12 -23.73
N LEU A 593 0.81 -32.26 -24.48
CA LEU A 593 0.85 -32.30 -25.91
C LEU A 593 1.62 -33.55 -26.41
N THR A 594 1.22 -34.12 -27.56
CA THR A 594 2.06 -35.08 -28.28
C THR A 594 3.33 -34.37 -28.80
N ALA A 595 4.39 -35.12 -29.11
CA ALA A 595 5.62 -34.52 -29.64
C ALA A 595 5.38 -33.72 -30.94
N GLU A 596 4.53 -34.23 -31.83
CA GLU A 596 4.15 -33.57 -33.10
C GLU A 596 3.40 -32.26 -32.86
N ARG A 597 2.45 -32.24 -31.88
CA ARG A 597 1.73 -31.01 -31.51
C ARG A 597 2.65 -30.01 -30.87
N ALA A 598 3.58 -30.44 -30.00
CA ALA A 598 4.56 -29.56 -29.39
C ALA A 598 5.48 -28.89 -30.42
N GLU A 599 5.89 -29.63 -31.47
CA GLU A 599 6.66 -29.07 -32.59
C GLU A 599 5.85 -28.04 -33.38
N THR A 600 4.58 -28.35 -33.66
CA THR A 600 3.66 -27.40 -34.31
C THR A 600 3.51 -26.12 -33.50
N TRP A 601 3.40 -26.22 -32.15
CA TRP A 601 3.37 -25.09 -31.23
C TRP A 601 4.63 -24.25 -31.31
N ALA A 602 5.80 -24.89 -31.32
CA ALA A 602 7.08 -24.21 -31.43
C ALA A 602 7.16 -23.35 -32.72
N HIS A 603 6.72 -23.88 -33.84
CA HIS A 603 6.70 -23.16 -35.11
C HIS A 603 5.73 -21.99 -35.12
N ARG A 604 4.53 -22.15 -34.56
CA ARG A 604 3.52 -21.09 -34.48
C ARG A 604 4.03 -19.92 -33.60
N ILE A 605 4.57 -20.23 -32.41
CA ILE A 605 5.14 -19.24 -31.51
C ILE A 605 6.33 -18.52 -32.16
N ALA A 606 7.22 -19.25 -32.85
CA ALA A 606 8.36 -18.64 -33.54
C ALA A 606 7.91 -17.73 -34.68
N GLY A 607 6.86 -18.10 -35.43
CA GLY A 607 6.26 -17.28 -36.49
C GLY A 607 5.68 -15.98 -35.93
N ALA A 608 4.88 -16.05 -34.86
CA ALA A 608 4.34 -14.85 -34.17
C ALA A 608 5.47 -13.98 -33.60
N TRP A 609 6.51 -14.61 -33.03
CA TRP A 609 7.66 -13.85 -32.51
C TRP A 609 8.44 -13.14 -33.63
N ALA A 610 8.59 -13.69 -34.77
CA ALA A 610 9.22 -13.05 -35.93
C ALA A 610 8.50 -11.76 -36.33
N LEU A 611 7.14 -11.79 -36.31
CA LEU A 611 6.33 -10.62 -36.56
C LEU A 611 6.49 -9.55 -35.50
N LEU A 612 6.55 -9.94 -34.22
CA LEU A 612 6.80 -9.01 -33.09
C LEU A 612 8.21 -8.40 -33.17
N ALA A 613 9.23 -9.19 -33.43
CA ALA A 613 10.60 -8.72 -33.54
C ALA A 613 10.82 -7.73 -34.71
N ASP A 614 10.06 -7.87 -35.80
CA ASP A 614 10.07 -6.94 -36.92
C ASP A 614 9.29 -5.66 -36.66
N ALA A 615 8.10 -5.77 -36.05
CA ALA A 615 7.19 -4.64 -35.83
C ALA A 615 7.51 -3.83 -34.58
N VAL A 616 7.86 -4.49 -33.46
CA VAL A 616 8.05 -3.91 -32.12
C VAL A 616 9.32 -4.48 -31.46
N PRO A 617 10.52 -4.24 -32.03
CA PRO A 617 11.75 -4.91 -31.61
C PRO A 617 12.12 -4.68 -30.14
N GLU A 618 11.86 -3.49 -29.58
CA GLU A 618 12.17 -3.19 -28.16
C GLU A 618 11.29 -4.00 -27.22
N GLN A 619 10.01 -4.10 -27.50
CA GLN A 619 9.07 -4.89 -26.70
C GLN A 619 9.30 -6.40 -26.86
N ALA A 620 9.60 -6.85 -28.07
CA ALA A 620 9.97 -8.23 -28.30
C ALA A 620 11.26 -8.61 -27.53
N ALA A 621 12.25 -7.70 -27.49
CA ALA A 621 13.48 -7.89 -26.71
C ALA A 621 13.23 -7.89 -25.20
N GLU A 622 12.32 -7.05 -24.70
CA GLU A 622 11.90 -7.06 -23.28
C GLU A 622 11.18 -8.39 -22.97
N ALA A 623 10.20 -8.76 -23.76
CA ALA A 623 9.48 -10.02 -23.60
C ALA A 623 10.40 -11.24 -23.65
N ALA A 624 11.43 -11.23 -24.50
CA ALA A 624 12.44 -12.30 -24.58
C ALA A 624 13.28 -12.46 -23.30
N ARG A 625 13.49 -11.39 -22.54
CA ARG A 625 14.19 -11.45 -21.23
C ARG A 625 13.30 -11.90 -20.09
N THR A 626 12.01 -11.58 -20.16
CA THR A 626 11.08 -11.75 -19.03
C THR A 626 10.21 -12.98 -19.12
N LEU A 627 9.85 -13.41 -20.33
CA LEU A 627 9.06 -14.62 -20.54
C LEU A 627 9.93 -15.87 -20.48
N THR A 628 9.57 -16.80 -19.62
CA THR A 628 10.27 -18.06 -19.42
C THR A 628 9.44 -19.27 -19.83
N THR A 629 8.10 -19.13 -19.82
CA THR A 629 7.20 -20.28 -19.89
C THR A 629 6.00 -19.99 -20.78
N VAL A 630 5.62 -20.98 -21.58
CA VAL A 630 4.34 -21.02 -22.32
C VAL A 630 3.54 -22.22 -21.84
N THR A 631 2.29 -21.98 -21.46
CA THR A 631 1.35 -23.04 -21.07
C THR A 631 0.29 -23.21 -22.17
N PRO A 632 0.15 -24.42 -22.75
CA PRO A 632 -0.93 -24.69 -23.71
C PRO A 632 -2.30 -24.58 -23.05
N LEU A 633 -3.23 -23.87 -23.69
CA LEU A 633 -4.62 -23.75 -23.25
C LEU A 633 -5.55 -24.58 -24.13
N THR A 634 -6.68 -25.00 -23.58
CA THR A 634 -7.69 -25.81 -24.31
C THR A 634 -8.40 -25.02 -25.41
N THR A 635 -8.52 -23.71 -25.24
CA THR A 635 -9.19 -22.80 -26.20
C THR A 635 -8.51 -21.41 -26.16
N GLY A 636 -9.03 -20.47 -26.97
CA GLY A 636 -8.59 -19.08 -26.97
C GLY A 636 -7.35 -18.79 -27.79
N THR A 637 -6.81 -17.59 -27.66
CA THR A 637 -5.64 -17.09 -28.42
C THR A 637 -4.40 -17.03 -27.55
N ALA A 638 -4.26 -15.97 -26.74
CA ALA A 638 -3.22 -15.85 -25.71
C ALA A 638 -3.75 -15.11 -24.49
N GLU A 639 -3.32 -15.52 -23.30
CA GLU A 639 -3.73 -14.96 -22.02
C GLU A 639 -2.53 -14.71 -21.10
N PRO A 640 -2.55 -13.64 -20.28
CA PRO A 640 -1.60 -13.48 -19.18
C PRO A 640 -1.91 -14.48 -18.07
N GLY A 641 -0.89 -14.97 -17.37
CA GLY A 641 -1.10 -15.69 -16.11
C GLY A 641 -1.80 -14.83 -15.07
N ARG A 642 -2.50 -15.38 -14.08
CA ARG A 642 -3.20 -14.62 -13.01
C ARG A 642 -2.23 -14.02 -12.00
N HIS A 643 -1.09 -14.62 -11.80
CA HIS A 643 -0.11 -14.26 -10.77
C HIS A 643 1.30 -14.27 -11.33
N GLY A 644 2.14 -13.39 -10.81
CA GLY A 644 3.54 -13.31 -11.19
C GLY A 644 3.77 -12.82 -12.62
N HIS A 645 5.00 -12.93 -13.05
CA HIS A 645 5.46 -12.52 -14.38
C HIS A 645 6.25 -13.67 -15.01
N GLY A 646 6.24 -13.76 -16.34
CA GLY A 646 7.06 -14.75 -17.05
C GLY A 646 6.31 -15.90 -17.74
N ALA A 647 4.98 -16.03 -17.54
CA ALA A 647 4.16 -17.02 -18.25
C ALA A 647 3.15 -16.40 -19.21
N LEU A 648 2.97 -17.05 -20.35
CA LEU A 648 1.83 -16.85 -21.24
C LEU A 648 1.07 -18.16 -21.41
N GLY A 649 -0.25 -18.12 -21.28
CA GLY A 649 -1.14 -19.16 -21.76
C GLY A 649 -1.42 -18.94 -23.25
N VAL A 650 -1.29 -19.96 -24.08
CA VAL A 650 -1.52 -19.85 -25.52
C VAL A 650 -2.47 -20.95 -25.98
N GLY A 651 -3.55 -20.58 -26.71
CA GLY A 651 -4.52 -21.50 -27.30
C GLY A 651 -4.19 -21.88 -28.73
N GLU A 652 -4.98 -22.80 -29.30
CA GLU A 652 -4.80 -23.27 -30.69
C GLU A 652 -5.52 -22.38 -31.74
N ALA A 653 -6.35 -21.42 -31.30
CA ALA A 653 -7.31 -20.74 -32.19
C ALA A 653 -6.67 -19.71 -33.14
N ALA A 654 -5.43 -19.21 -32.87
CA ALA A 654 -4.83 -18.16 -33.68
C ALA A 654 -3.45 -18.55 -34.22
N ASP A 655 -3.05 -17.92 -35.32
CA ASP A 655 -1.73 -17.98 -35.94
C ASP A 655 -1.33 -16.60 -36.52
N GLY A 656 -0.09 -16.49 -37.00
CA GLY A 656 0.39 -15.29 -37.68
C GLY A 656 0.18 -14.00 -36.90
N ASP A 657 -0.38 -12.98 -37.55
CA ASP A 657 -0.59 -11.63 -36.96
C ASP A 657 -1.55 -11.66 -35.78
N GLU A 658 -2.58 -12.53 -35.80
CA GLU A 658 -3.54 -12.64 -34.69
C GLU A 658 -2.87 -13.17 -33.43
N LEU A 659 -2.04 -14.21 -33.54
CA LEU A 659 -1.28 -14.74 -32.42
C LEU A 659 -0.24 -13.72 -31.93
N ALA A 660 0.45 -13.00 -32.80
CA ALA A 660 1.42 -11.98 -32.44
C ALA A 660 0.77 -10.86 -31.63
N LEU A 661 -0.37 -10.33 -32.07
CA LEU A 661 -1.13 -9.31 -31.33
C LEU A 661 -1.65 -9.84 -29.99
N ALA A 662 -2.17 -11.07 -29.95
CA ALA A 662 -2.64 -11.67 -28.71
C ALA A 662 -1.51 -11.88 -27.68
N MET A 663 -0.33 -12.34 -28.15
CA MET A 663 0.86 -12.48 -27.28
C MET A 663 1.34 -11.13 -26.75
N LEU A 664 1.36 -10.08 -27.59
CA LEU A 664 1.74 -8.73 -27.17
C LEU A 664 0.76 -8.18 -26.14
N SER A 665 -0.55 -8.31 -26.37
CA SER A 665 -1.60 -7.95 -25.43
C SER A 665 -1.42 -8.65 -24.08
N ALA A 666 -1.29 -9.98 -24.11
CA ALA A 666 -1.09 -10.78 -22.90
C ALA A 666 0.19 -10.40 -22.15
N PHE A 667 1.29 -10.15 -22.87
CA PHE A 667 2.54 -9.66 -22.28
C PHE A 667 2.37 -8.30 -21.60
N ARG A 668 1.75 -7.33 -22.26
CA ARG A 668 1.49 -5.98 -21.69
C ARG A 668 0.65 -6.07 -20.42
N ARG A 669 -0.40 -6.85 -20.43
CA ARG A 669 -1.27 -7.07 -19.27
C ARG A 669 -0.54 -7.77 -18.13
N ALA A 670 0.29 -8.77 -18.41
CA ALA A 670 1.13 -9.46 -17.43
C ALA A 670 2.13 -8.49 -16.80
N LYS A 671 2.80 -7.65 -17.60
CA LYS A 671 3.75 -6.64 -17.13
C LYS A 671 3.08 -5.62 -16.19
N LEU A 672 1.94 -5.06 -16.60
CA LEU A 672 1.24 -4.06 -15.76
C LEU A 672 0.82 -4.66 -14.41
N ARG A 673 0.30 -5.89 -14.42
CA ARG A 673 -0.07 -6.56 -13.18
C ARG A 673 1.16 -6.83 -12.30
N ALA A 674 2.25 -7.32 -12.88
CA ALA A 674 3.50 -7.56 -12.15
C ALA A 674 4.06 -6.28 -11.52
N LEU A 675 3.93 -5.14 -12.20
CA LEU A 675 4.25 -3.83 -11.62
C LEU A 675 3.36 -3.52 -10.42
N GLY A 676 2.04 -3.69 -10.54
CA GLY A 676 1.08 -3.45 -9.45
C GLY A 676 1.22 -4.40 -8.26
N GLU A 677 1.93 -5.54 -8.41
CA GLU A 677 2.26 -6.44 -7.30
C GLU A 677 3.47 -5.96 -6.47
N VAL A 678 4.33 -5.11 -7.02
CA VAL A 678 5.59 -4.68 -6.37
C VAL A 678 5.66 -3.18 -6.13
N THR A 679 4.73 -2.39 -6.68
CA THR A 679 4.63 -0.95 -6.45
C THR A 679 3.20 -0.45 -6.61
N ASP A 680 2.85 0.61 -5.88
CA ASP A 680 1.53 1.23 -5.93
C ASP A 680 1.45 2.21 -7.11
N LEU A 681 0.85 1.78 -8.21
CA LEU A 681 0.66 2.62 -9.40
C LEU A 681 -0.50 3.62 -9.22
N TYR A 682 -1.45 3.31 -8.36
CA TYR A 682 -2.60 4.15 -8.03
C TYR A 682 -3.20 3.77 -6.68
N ALA A 683 -3.91 4.72 -6.06
CA ALA A 683 -4.65 4.49 -4.83
C ALA A 683 -6.01 3.83 -5.11
N LEU A 684 -6.35 2.79 -4.35
CA LEU A 684 -7.64 2.10 -4.45
C LEU A 684 -8.72 2.88 -3.71
N ASP A 685 -9.77 3.34 -4.39
CA ASP A 685 -10.91 4.04 -3.78
C ASP A 685 -12.28 3.42 -4.10
N GLY A 686 -12.31 2.44 -5.00
CA GLY A 686 -13.54 1.75 -5.41
C GLY A 686 -14.52 2.61 -6.22
N THR A 687 -14.15 3.80 -6.67
CA THR A 687 -15.01 4.65 -7.50
C THR A 687 -15.01 4.20 -8.97
N TRP A 688 -16.11 4.52 -9.67
CA TRP A 688 -16.31 4.19 -11.08
C TRP A 688 -16.60 5.49 -11.86
N ASP A 689 -15.76 6.50 -11.70
CA ASP A 689 -16.00 7.84 -12.19
C ASP A 689 -15.30 8.18 -13.51
N HIS A 690 -14.45 7.26 -14.01
CA HIS A 690 -13.69 7.46 -15.24
C HIS A 690 -14.44 6.94 -16.46
N ARG A 691 -14.09 7.46 -17.63
CA ARG A 691 -14.53 6.96 -18.93
C ARG A 691 -13.31 6.75 -19.82
N THR A 692 -13.33 5.69 -20.62
CA THR A 692 -12.31 5.53 -21.64
C THR A 692 -12.67 6.34 -22.89
N PRO A 693 -11.70 6.92 -23.63
CA PRO A 693 -11.99 7.62 -24.89
C PRO A 693 -12.59 6.76 -26.00
N TRP A 694 -12.55 5.44 -25.81
CA TRP A 694 -13.11 4.44 -26.75
C TRP A 694 -14.39 3.76 -26.25
N GLY A 695 -14.94 4.19 -25.10
CA GLY A 695 -16.13 3.63 -24.48
C GLY A 695 -17.02 4.71 -23.87
N SER A 696 -18.30 4.36 -23.61
CA SER A 696 -19.28 5.26 -23.00
C SER A 696 -19.60 4.91 -21.54
N GLU A 697 -19.12 3.75 -21.05
CA GLU A 697 -19.41 3.28 -19.70
C GLU A 697 -18.46 3.93 -18.67
N HIS A 698 -18.96 4.09 -17.45
CA HIS A 698 -18.12 4.46 -16.32
C HIS A 698 -17.30 3.26 -15.87
N VAL A 699 -15.99 3.47 -15.68
CA VAL A 699 -15.03 2.42 -15.34
C VAL A 699 -14.21 2.84 -14.12
N PRO A 700 -13.67 1.89 -13.32
CA PRO A 700 -12.70 2.21 -12.28
C PRO A 700 -11.38 2.66 -12.90
N PHE A 701 -10.58 3.41 -12.14
CA PHE A 701 -9.27 3.89 -12.59
C PHE A 701 -8.36 2.74 -13.06
N SER A 702 -8.36 1.61 -12.35
CA SER A 702 -7.61 0.41 -12.72
C SER A 702 -7.86 -0.07 -14.15
N ARG A 703 -9.12 0.00 -14.60
CA ARG A 703 -9.50 -0.38 -15.96
C ARG A 703 -9.06 0.66 -16.98
N LEU A 704 -9.22 1.96 -16.67
CA LEU A 704 -8.70 3.04 -17.55
C LEU A 704 -7.18 2.87 -17.75
N LEU A 705 -6.42 2.67 -16.66
CA LEU A 705 -4.98 2.45 -16.72
C LEU A 705 -4.61 1.20 -17.53
N SER A 706 -5.24 0.06 -17.24
CA SER A 706 -4.89 -1.22 -17.88
C SER A 706 -5.19 -1.23 -19.38
N GLU A 707 -6.37 -0.74 -19.79
CA GLU A 707 -6.73 -0.66 -21.21
C GLU A 707 -5.83 0.36 -21.95
N THR A 708 -5.47 1.47 -21.31
CA THR A 708 -4.56 2.46 -21.92
C THR A 708 -3.16 1.88 -22.11
N PHE A 709 -2.62 1.21 -21.11
CA PHE A 709 -1.29 0.58 -21.17
C PHE A 709 -1.23 -0.53 -22.24
N GLU A 710 -2.26 -1.37 -22.32
CA GLU A 710 -2.39 -2.41 -23.35
C GLU A 710 -2.47 -1.80 -24.76
N ARG A 711 -3.40 -0.85 -24.97
CA ARG A 711 -3.60 -0.19 -26.27
C ARG A 711 -2.36 0.57 -26.73
N ALA A 712 -1.66 1.23 -25.83
CA ALA A 712 -0.40 1.90 -26.16
C ALA A 712 0.63 0.93 -26.74
N GLY A 713 0.79 -0.25 -26.14
CA GLY A 713 1.69 -1.28 -26.63
C GLY A 713 1.25 -1.88 -27.96
N LEU A 714 -0.05 -2.22 -28.09
CA LEU A 714 -0.62 -2.71 -29.34
C LEU A 714 -0.53 -1.68 -30.47
N GLY A 715 -0.63 -0.39 -30.13
CA GLY A 715 -0.53 0.72 -31.06
C GLY A 715 0.84 0.89 -31.71
N LEU A 716 1.88 0.29 -31.16
CA LEU A 716 3.21 0.24 -31.77
C LEU A 716 3.27 -0.83 -32.87
N TYR A 717 2.45 -1.88 -32.77
CA TYR A 717 2.29 -2.92 -33.80
C TYR A 717 1.29 -2.46 -34.87
N ASP A 718 0.09 -2.01 -34.46
CA ASP A 718 -0.95 -1.48 -35.33
C ASP A 718 -1.43 -0.10 -34.82
N PRO A 719 -1.11 1.00 -35.54
CA PRO A 719 -1.45 2.37 -35.14
C PRO A 719 -2.93 2.63 -34.87
N HIS A 720 -3.84 1.77 -35.33
CA HIS A 720 -5.27 1.90 -35.07
C HIS A 720 -5.58 1.88 -33.55
N PHE A 721 -4.81 1.10 -32.77
CA PHE A 721 -4.98 1.03 -31.31
C PHE A 721 -4.58 2.31 -30.59
N LEU A 722 -3.83 3.23 -31.20
CA LEU A 722 -3.47 4.53 -30.59
C LEU A 722 -4.64 5.54 -30.56
N THR A 723 -5.76 5.23 -31.23
CA THR A 723 -6.93 6.12 -31.20
C THR A 723 -7.42 6.29 -29.76
N GLY A 724 -7.45 7.57 -29.28
CA GLY A 724 -7.84 7.92 -27.90
C GLY A 724 -6.76 7.71 -26.83
N VAL A 725 -5.65 7.02 -27.10
CA VAL A 725 -4.60 6.75 -26.10
C VAL A 725 -3.97 8.04 -25.55
N PRO A 726 -3.61 9.06 -26.34
CA PRO A 726 -3.08 10.32 -25.78
C PRO A 726 -4.04 11.00 -24.81
N GLU A 727 -5.34 11.03 -25.13
CA GLU A 727 -6.39 11.58 -24.26
C GLU A 727 -6.50 10.78 -22.96
N ALA A 728 -6.47 9.44 -23.04
CA ALA A 728 -6.50 8.59 -21.86
C ALA A 728 -5.27 8.79 -20.96
N LEU A 729 -4.08 8.98 -21.54
CA LEU A 729 -2.86 9.30 -20.79
C LEU A 729 -2.97 10.65 -20.06
N ASP A 730 -3.59 11.66 -20.70
CA ASP A 730 -3.84 12.95 -20.06
C ASP A 730 -4.84 12.80 -18.90
N MET A 731 -5.88 11.99 -19.07
CA MET A 731 -6.86 11.70 -18.01
C MET A 731 -6.19 11.01 -16.82
N ILE A 732 -5.36 9.99 -17.04
CA ILE A 732 -4.65 9.25 -16.00
C ILE A 732 -3.67 10.17 -15.24
N GLU A 733 -2.87 10.96 -15.96
CA GLU A 733 -1.87 11.86 -15.36
C GLU A 733 -2.50 12.91 -14.44
N ASN A 734 -3.72 13.36 -14.76
CA ASN A 734 -4.48 14.34 -13.99
C ASN A 734 -5.48 13.71 -13.01
N ALA A 735 -5.56 12.39 -12.93
CA ALA A 735 -6.43 11.72 -11.98
C ALA A 735 -5.87 11.81 -10.55
N ALA A 736 -6.80 11.89 -9.58
CA ALA A 736 -6.43 11.96 -8.16
C ALA A 736 -5.85 10.65 -7.62
N GLU A 737 -6.14 9.54 -8.30
CA GLU A 737 -5.72 8.19 -7.90
C GLU A 737 -4.27 7.88 -8.24
N VAL A 738 -3.70 8.52 -9.26
CA VAL A 738 -2.35 8.17 -9.75
C VAL A 738 -1.27 8.53 -8.74
N THR A 739 -0.40 7.57 -8.43
CA THR A 739 0.78 7.77 -7.57
C THR A 739 1.97 8.33 -8.34
N VAL A 740 3.09 8.58 -7.64
CA VAL A 740 4.37 8.96 -8.28
C VAL A 740 4.81 7.88 -9.27
N ASP A 741 4.79 6.60 -8.87
CA ASP A 741 5.17 5.48 -9.75
C ASP A 741 4.22 5.32 -10.93
N GLY A 742 2.92 5.58 -10.71
CA GLY A 742 1.94 5.62 -11.78
C GLY A 742 2.23 6.72 -12.80
N LYS A 743 2.55 7.94 -12.38
CA LYS A 743 2.97 9.04 -13.27
C LYS A 743 4.24 8.71 -14.05
N GLN A 744 5.19 8.05 -13.40
CA GLN A 744 6.42 7.58 -14.03
C GLN A 744 6.13 6.55 -15.13
N LEU A 745 5.24 5.59 -14.86
CA LEU A 745 4.78 4.63 -15.86
C LEU A 745 4.14 5.35 -17.07
N ILE A 746 3.29 6.35 -16.84
CA ILE A 746 2.66 7.14 -17.90
C ILE A 746 3.69 7.90 -18.73
N ALA A 747 4.68 8.50 -18.08
CA ALA A 747 5.78 9.19 -18.78
C ALA A 747 6.59 8.21 -19.67
N ALA A 748 6.85 6.99 -19.18
CA ALA A 748 7.51 5.94 -19.97
C ALA A 748 6.66 5.52 -21.18
N VAL A 749 5.35 5.34 -21.01
CA VAL A 749 4.42 5.02 -22.11
C VAL A 749 4.36 6.15 -23.13
N ARG A 750 4.31 7.43 -22.73
CA ARG A 750 4.36 8.58 -23.65
C ARG A 750 5.62 8.59 -24.48
N LYS A 751 6.77 8.33 -23.87
CA LYS A 751 8.06 8.25 -24.56
C LYS A 751 8.04 7.10 -25.58
N GLU A 752 7.53 5.94 -25.20
CA GLU A 752 7.39 4.74 -26.06
C GLU A 752 6.60 5.07 -27.34
N ILE A 753 5.40 5.64 -27.22
CA ILE A 753 4.55 5.98 -28.38
C ILE A 753 5.04 7.20 -29.20
N SER A 754 5.84 8.10 -28.59
CA SER A 754 6.38 9.28 -29.28
C SER A 754 7.56 8.92 -30.19
N GLY A 755 8.36 7.93 -29.81
CA GLY A 755 9.48 7.41 -30.61
C GLY A 755 9.06 6.84 -31.97
N THR A 756 7.86 6.25 -32.05
CA THR A 756 7.32 5.71 -33.29
C THR A 756 6.91 6.78 -34.33
N ARG A 757 6.47 7.96 -33.90
CA ARG A 757 6.10 9.04 -34.85
C ARG A 757 7.29 9.59 -35.65
N SER A 758 8.51 9.47 -35.17
CA SER A 758 9.72 9.89 -35.88
C SER A 758 10.24 8.83 -36.86
N ALA A 759 9.87 7.54 -36.68
CA ALA A 759 10.33 6.42 -37.53
C ALA A 759 9.40 6.12 -38.71
N THR A 760 8.14 6.57 -38.67
CA THR A 760 7.12 6.30 -39.71
C THR A 760 7.22 7.22 -40.95
N GLY A 761 8.28 8.03 -41.06
CA GLY A 761 8.65 8.72 -42.32
C GLY A 761 9.15 7.79 -43.43
N ARG A 762 9.27 6.49 -43.25
CA ARG A 762 9.60 5.52 -44.27
C ARG A 762 8.38 4.64 -44.58
N ASN A 763 7.73 5.02 -45.66
CA ASN A 763 6.65 4.38 -46.39
C ASN A 763 6.76 2.84 -46.38
N ARG A 764 5.89 2.11 -45.66
CA ARG A 764 5.59 0.68 -45.93
C ARG A 764 4.13 0.60 -46.37
N GLY A 765 3.96 0.59 -47.70
CA GLY A 765 2.70 0.21 -48.30
C GLY A 765 2.40 -1.29 -48.01
N ARG A 766 1.69 -1.59 -46.97
CA ARG A 766 0.93 -2.84 -46.79
C ARG A 766 -0.54 -2.44 -46.86
N THR A 767 -1.15 -2.72 -48.00
CA THR A 767 -2.61 -2.79 -48.16
C THR A 767 -3.09 -4.08 -47.51
N VAL A 768 -3.66 -3.98 -46.34
CA VAL A 768 -4.44 -5.06 -45.72
C VAL A 768 -5.83 -4.98 -46.36
N PRO A 769 -6.39 -6.08 -46.91
CA PRO A 769 -7.77 -6.08 -47.33
C PRO A 769 -8.71 -5.92 -46.15
N PRO A 770 -9.89 -5.27 -46.28
CA PRO A 770 -10.82 -5.11 -45.19
C PRO A 770 -11.43 -6.49 -44.86
N SER A 771 -10.87 -7.12 -43.85
CA SER A 771 -11.48 -8.28 -43.18
C SER A 771 -12.56 -7.78 -42.24
N GLY A 772 -13.73 -8.39 -42.34
CA GLY A 772 -14.94 -8.05 -41.60
C GLY A 772 -14.69 -7.94 -40.08
N HIS A 773 -15.45 -7.04 -39.48
CA HIS A 773 -15.46 -6.77 -38.05
C HIS A 773 -15.30 -8.03 -37.19
N PRO A 774 -14.31 -8.09 -36.30
CA PRO A 774 -14.36 -8.98 -35.15
C PRO A 774 -15.05 -8.23 -34.02
N SER A 775 -16.37 -8.24 -34.03
CA SER A 775 -17.20 -7.69 -32.94
C SER A 775 -17.36 -8.66 -31.76
N ASN A 776 -16.34 -9.47 -31.42
CA ASN A 776 -16.48 -10.43 -30.31
C ASN A 776 -15.17 -10.80 -29.59
N VAL A 777 -14.21 -9.88 -29.43
CA VAL A 777 -13.02 -10.11 -28.59
C VAL A 777 -13.14 -9.47 -27.19
N LEU A 778 -14.14 -8.65 -26.96
CA LEU A 778 -14.44 -8.10 -25.65
C LEU A 778 -15.89 -8.47 -25.26
N SER A 779 -16.11 -9.68 -24.77
CA SER A 779 -17.36 -10.05 -24.10
C SER A 779 -17.30 -9.59 -22.63
N PRO A 780 -18.18 -8.68 -22.20
CA PRO A 780 -18.26 -8.25 -20.82
C PRO A 780 -19.30 -9.10 -20.10
N ASP A 781 -18.97 -10.30 -19.66
CA ASP A 781 -19.83 -10.98 -18.66
C ASP A 781 -19.10 -12.13 -17.97
N ARG A 782 -18.42 -11.77 -16.88
CA ARG A 782 -18.40 -12.55 -15.64
C ARG A 782 -18.00 -11.62 -14.50
N LYS A 783 -19.02 -11.24 -13.72
CA LYS A 783 -18.85 -10.62 -12.41
C LYS A 783 -17.97 -11.52 -11.56
N VAL A 784 -16.75 -11.07 -11.26
CA VAL A 784 -15.97 -11.57 -10.14
C VAL A 784 -16.20 -10.56 -9.01
N THR A 785 -17.05 -10.94 -8.08
CA THR A 785 -17.20 -10.28 -6.79
C THR A 785 -15.98 -10.59 -5.96
N PHE A 786 -15.19 -9.57 -5.65
CA PHE A 786 -14.27 -9.62 -4.52
C PHE A 786 -15.07 -9.28 -3.26
N GLU A 787 -15.23 -10.25 -2.34
CA GLU A 787 -15.42 -10.04 -0.92
C GLU A 787 -14.07 -10.00 -0.20
#